data_8ecc75423ed0ebeb0791311f877eda16
#
_entry.id   8ecc75423ed0ebeb0791311f877eda16
#
_cell.length_a   1.000
_cell.length_b   1.000
_cell.length_c   1.000
_cell.angle_alpha   90.00
_cell.angle_beta   90.00
_cell.angle_gamma   90.00
#
_symmetry.space_group_name_H-M   'P 1'
#
loop_
_entity.id
_entity.type
_entity.pdbx_description
1 polymer ?
#
loop_
_entity_poly.entity_id
_entity_poly.type
_entity_poly.pdbx_seq_one_letter_code
_entity_poly.pdbx_strand_id
1 'polypeptide(L)'
;MRTVSRGRLNWSAWVCAGAFFLFGAFPLHSLDAYGHLAQGRNIAELGAVPKLDPFSFWKPAPQPWSNYEWGYDLLTWLVYDAFGPNALILIKCLMLAALGYVLVVLGRRLSMNSELASPLTATVLILFAPLARIRFTVRPQMVGLLFLALLLWGISELYAERSQPRTKRWVVLVLGFMQIVWVNMHGSHLLGILITGLFLAFSFRTHAFRNMLALLVAQLAATACTPFGVEIVTDAIAHVFQPEYRDVVTEWSPWRPEHPLYLLLGPLVAALLALFALRPVTRASRYGLAYGVFCVVVSLMAFRSIRFVAHQLLFTAPFIGAGLSRIDWISDSRRLVSAALGCAVLGSTLLAPRLEPFVPYGLGEPRLGHPFAVAAVISEHLEEPRIVAPIQESWPLMFAVPNGRFLVDGRVPFYGPAFIRKVANSFSDPQALQALLEEYSANAVVVDHTKAGQAAAVEHLWRSPDWLLAQVQDRQSLFVRRGASETLIPLTVIGPGYRVGRLLEPEIEDAEIERELGWVGEHQSSNAIRGWIQGLRTLRPLARRGQLAGVRMFRSHAEREAAREAYRQLSRAAATYRGFTSIELYRAMAALAACDETEAKEALAWARYSGQSRETALIGIELALRLGGEGERAAAQQQLARLLSNEQSAGDPWVQAIARDVDARCP
;
A
#
# COMPACT_ATOMS: atom_id res chain seq x y z
N MET A 1 -38.31 -21.58 32.14
CA MET A 1 -37.61 -20.40 32.67
C MET A 1 -36.13 -20.72 32.80
N ARG A 2 -35.33 -20.37 31.80
CA ARG A 2 -33.85 -20.44 31.92
C ARG A 2 -33.39 -19.07 32.43
N THR A 3 -32.89 -19.06 33.65
CA THR A 3 -32.27 -17.90 34.29
C THR A 3 -31.19 -17.35 33.38
N VAL A 4 -31.32 -16.09 32.97
CA VAL A 4 -30.29 -15.34 32.28
C VAL A 4 -29.07 -15.31 33.19
N SER A 5 -28.03 -16.09 32.91
CA SER A 5 -26.75 -16.04 33.62
C SER A 5 -26.16 -14.64 33.41
N ARG A 6 -26.30 -13.80 34.41
CA ARG A 6 -25.59 -12.52 34.51
C ARG A 6 -24.08 -12.83 34.47
N GLY A 7 -23.37 -12.26 33.49
CA GLY A 7 -21.97 -11.91 33.70
C GLY A 7 -20.89 -12.94 33.33
N ARG A 8 -21.13 -13.94 32.48
CA ARG A 8 -19.96 -14.61 31.88
C ARG A 8 -19.35 -13.68 30.82
N LEU A 9 -18.15 -13.17 31.10
CA LEU A 9 -17.33 -12.45 30.13
C LEU A 9 -17.36 -13.23 28.81
N ASN A 10 -17.66 -12.53 27.71
CA ASN A 10 -17.60 -13.14 26.37
C ASN A 10 -16.13 -13.25 25.96
N TRP A 11 -15.42 -14.26 26.53
CA TRP A 11 -13.99 -14.45 26.37
C TRP A 11 -13.57 -14.50 24.89
N SER A 12 -14.40 -15.10 24.00
CA SER A 12 -14.11 -15.19 22.58
C SER A 12 -14.15 -13.82 21.89
N ALA A 13 -14.98 -12.89 22.39
CA ALA A 13 -14.96 -11.51 21.90
C ALA A 13 -13.66 -10.78 22.28
N TRP A 14 -13.14 -11.04 23.49
CA TRP A 14 -11.87 -10.47 23.92
C TRP A 14 -10.67 -11.10 23.18
N VAL A 15 -10.69 -12.40 22.92
CA VAL A 15 -9.69 -13.08 22.08
C VAL A 15 -9.68 -12.49 20.66
N CYS A 16 -10.87 -12.28 20.07
CA CYS A 16 -10.99 -11.64 18.76
C CYS A 16 -10.49 -10.20 18.80
N ALA A 17 -10.83 -9.42 19.83
CA ALA A 17 -10.32 -8.07 20.01
C ALA A 17 -8.78 -8.03 20.09
N GLY A 18 -8.17 -8.92 20.87
CA GLY A 18 -6.71 -9.05 20.96
C GLY A 18 -6.05 -9.43 19.63
N ALA A 19 -6.65 -10.35 18.87
CA ALA A 19 -6.16 -10.73 17.54
C ALA A 19 -6.26 -9.55 16.57
N PHE A 20 -7.36 -8.82 16.55
CA PHE A 20 -7.54 -7.63 15.70
C PHE A 20 -6.60 -6.49 16.08
N PHE A 21 -6.32 -6.30 17.37
CA PHE A 21 -5.30 -5.38 17.84
C PHE A 21 -3.93 -5.72 17.23
N LEU A 22 -3.52 -7.00 17.30
CA LEU A 22 -2.26 -7.47 16.73
C LEU A 22 -2.22 -7.33 15.20
N PHE A 23 -3.30 -7.66 14.49
CA PHE A 23 -3.35 -7.47 13.03
C PHE A 23 -3.22 -6.00 12.62
N GLY A 24 -3.59 -5.07 13.48
CA GLY A 24 -3.39 -3.65 13.29
C GLY A 24 -1.98 -3.15 13.64
N ALA A 25 -1.17 -3.92 14.38
CA ALA A 25 0.13 -3.49 14.89
C ALA A 25 1.21 -3.57 13.80
N PHE A 26 1.22 -2.59 12.89
CA PHE A 26 2.24 -2.41 11.86
C PHE A 26 2.52 -0.93 11.62
N PRO A 27 3.73 -0.57 11.12
CA PRO A 27 4.15 0.80 10.90
C PRO A 27 3.18 1.64 10.07
N LEU A 28 3.29 2.96 10.13
CA LEU A 28 2.48 3.91 9.38
C LEU A 28 2.77 3.80 7.86
N HIS A 29 2.31 2.71 7.26
CA HIS A 29 2.65 2.32 5.88
C HIS A 29 1.79 3.02 4.82
N SER A 30 0.62 3.53 5.17
CA SER A 30 -0.29 4.14 4.19
C SER A 30 0.22 5.51 3.76
N LEU A 31 0.49 5.68 2.48
CA LEU A 31 0.87 6.97 1.90
C LEU A 31 -0.23 8.03 2.10
N ASP A 32 -1.50 7.64 2.02
CA ASP A 32 -2.65 8.56 2.25
C ASP A 32 -2.67 9.14 3.67
N ALA A 33 -2.13 8.44 4.67
CA ALA A 33 -2.06 8.95 6.03
C ALA A 33 -1.31 10.29 6.09
N TYR A 34 -0.26 10.44 5.29
CA TYR A 34 0.50 11.69 5.23
C TYR A 34 -0.28 12.82 4.56
N GLY A 35 -1.14 12.52 3.58
CA GLY A 35 -2.05 13.50 3.01
C GLY A 35 -3.07 14.02 4.02
N HIS A 36 -3.64 13.12 4.85
CA HIS A 36 -4.52 13.50 5.96
C HIS A 36 -3.76 14.35 7.00
N LEU A 37 -2.52 14.01 7.33
CA LEU A 37 -1.68 14.81 8.23
C LEU A 37 -1.38 16.20 7.66
N ALA A 38 -1.05 16.30 6.36
CA ALA A 38 -0.81 17.59 5.71
C ALA A 38 -2.06 18.50 5.72
N GLN A 39 -3.23 17.92 5.39
CA GLN A 39 -4.50 18.64 5.44
C GLN A 39 -4.87 19.05 6.87
N GLY A 40 -4.70 18.14 7.85
CA GLY A 40 -4.94 18.42 9.26
C GLY A 40 -4.05 19.51 9.83
N ARG A 41 -2.76 19.52 9.48
CA ARG A 41 -1.83 20.61 9.82
C ARG A 41 -2.30 21.94 9.25
N ASN A 42 -2.69 21.98 7.99
CA ASN A 42 -3.19 23.19 7.37
C ASN A 42 -4.45 23.73 8.06
N ILE A 43 -5.39 22.86 8.44
CA ILE A 43 -6.59 23.24 9.21
C ILE A 43 -6.20 23.79 10.59
N ALA A 44 -5.25 23.17 11.28
CA ALA A 44 -4.79 23.61 12.59
C ALA A 44 -4.11 24.98 12.53
N GLU A 45 -3.23 25.20 11.55
CA GLU A 45 -2.52 26.46 11.33
C GLU A 45 -3.46 27.61 10.94
N LEU A 46 -4.47 27.33 10.09
CA LEU A 46 -5.46 28.32 9.68
C LEU A 46 -6.53 28.60 10.76
N GLY A 47 -6.71 27.68 11.72
CA GLY A 47 -7.80 27.74 12.68
C GLY A 47 -9.21 27.60 12.06
N ALA A 48 -9.29 27.16 10.81
CA ALA A 48 -10.54 27.04 10.05
C ALA A 48 -10.44 25.95 8.97
N VAL A 49 -11.56 25.36 8.57
CA VAL A 49 -11.60 24.42 7.44
C VAL A 49 -11.56 25.20 6.13
N PRO A 50 -10.50 25.05 5.30
CA PRO A 50 -10.38 25.78 4.05
C PRO A 50 -11.45 25.35 3.06
N LYS A 51 -12.02 26.32 2.34
CA LYS A 51 -12.98 26.09 1.24
C LYS A 51 -12.31 26.14 -0.15
N LEU A 52 -11.07 26.56 -0.19
CA LEU A 52 -10.25 26.61 -1.39
C LEU A 52 -9.03 25.71 -1.20
N ASP A 53 -8.59 25.10 -2.29
CA ASP A 53 -7.41 24.24 -2.30
C ASP A 53 -6.11 25.02 -2.03
N PRO A 54 -5.36 24.68 -0.96
CA PRO A 54 -4.09 25.34 -0.66
C PRO A 54 -2.87 24.66 -1.26
N PHE A 55 -2.99 23.46 -1.83
CA PHE A 55 -1.86 22.57 -2.12
C PHE A 55 -1.48 22.47 -3.58
N SER A 56 -2.42 22.69 -4.52
CA SER A 56 -2.14 22.44 -5.92
C SER A 56 -1.88 23.70 -6.73
N PHE A 57 -1.27 23.51 -7.92
CA PHE A 57 -1.04 24.57 -8.89
C PHE A 57 -1.55 24.20 -10.30
N TRP A 58 -2.42 23.21 -10.42
CA TRP A 58 -2.95 22.75 -11.71
C TRP A 58 -3.84 23.78 -12.41
N LYS A 59 -4.33 24.77 -11.68
CA LYS A 59 -5.01 25.97 -12.23
C LYS A 59 -4.41 27.24 -11.66
N PRO A 60 -4.48 28.35 -12.39
CA PRO A 60 -3.90 29.63 -11.96
C PRO A 60 -4.48 30.17 -10.65
N ALA A 61 -5.79 29.98 -10.43
CA ALA A 61 -6.48 30.41 -9.21
C ALA A 61 -6.79 29.21 -8.31
N PRO A 62 -6.78 29.40 -6.97
CA PRO A 62 -7.22 28.38 -6.04
C PRO A 62 -8.64 27.89 -6.37
N GLN A 63 -8.84 26.57 -6.40
CA GLN A 63 -10.11 25.96 -6.75
C GLN A 63 -10.94 25.64 -5.50
N PRO A 64 -12.28 25.66 -5.57
CA PRO A 64 -13.13 25.19 -4.50
C PRO A 64 -12.82 23.73 -4.14
N TRP A 65 -12.70 23.46 -2.84
CA TRP A 65 -12.44 22.13 -2.30
C TRP A 65 -13.32 21.85 -1.08
N SER A 66 -14.13 20.80 -1.17
CA SER A 66 -14.96 20.31 -0.07
C SER A 66 -14.25 19.15 0.64
N ASN A 67 -13.51 19.48 1.71
CA ASN A 67 -12.84 18.45 2.52
C ASN A 67 -13.82 17.78 3.48
N TYR A 68 -14.50 16.73 3.02
CA TYR A 68 -15.47 15.98 3.84
C TYR A 68 -14.82 15.08 4.91
N GLU A 69 -13.49 14.97 4.94
CA GLU A 69 -12.73 14.23 5.95
C GLU A 69 -12.00 15.15 6.95
N TRP A 70 -12.34 16.45 6.94
CA TRP A 70 -11.66 17.48 7.71
C TRP A 70 -11.52 17.18 9.21
N GLY A 71 -12.56 16.57 9.81
CA GLY A 71 -12.52 16.21 11.22
C GLY A 71 -11.55 15.07 11.52
N TYR A 72 -11.43 14.11 10.59
CA TYR A 72 -10.43 13.07 10.66
C TYR A 72 -9.02 13.65 10.48
N ASP A 73 -8.82 14.52 9.49
CA ASP A 73 -7.54 15.15 9.18
C ASP A 73 -7.03 15.94 10.40
N LEU A 74 -7.87 16.81 10.96
CA LEU A 74 -7.49 17.59 12.14
C LEU A 74 -7.17 16.71 13.34
N LEU A 75 -8.02 15.70 13.63
CA LEU A 75 -7.80 14.81 14.77
C LEU A 75 -6.50 14.01 14.62
N THR A 76 -6.22 13.47 13.42
CA THR A 76 -4.99 12.70 13.19
C THR A 76 -3.76 13.58 13.27
N TRP A 77 -3.81 14.83 12.78
CA TRP A 77 -2.73 15.79 12.94
C TRP A 77 -2.45 16.10 14.41
N LEU A 78 -3.48 16.47 15.18
CA LEU A 78 -3.33 16.79 16.60
C LEU A 78 -2.73 15.62 17.40
N VAL A 79 -3.13 14.39 17.09
CA VAL A 79 -2.57 13.19 17.73
C VAL A 79 -1.13 12.96 17.30
N TYR A 80 -0.82 13.13 16.00
CA TYR A 80 0.53 12.96 15.48
C TYR A 80 1.49 14.01 16.04
N ASP A 81 1.08 15.26 16.06
CA ASP A 81 1.87 16.38 16.57
C ASP A 81 2.20 16.23 18.06
N ALA A 82 1.22 15.82 18.86
CA ALA A 82 1.38 15.66 20.30
C ALA A 82 2.12 14.37 20.72
N PHE A 83 1.93 13.26 20.01
CA PHE A 83 2.34 11.92 20.46
C PHE A 83 3.07 11.09 19.40
N GLY A 84 3.25 11.61 18.18
CA GLY A 84 3.94 10.95 17.08
C GLY A 84 3.17 9.80 16.42
N PRO A 85 3.82 9.11 15.46
CA PRO A 85 3.18 8.08 14.63
C PRO A 85 2.69 6.86 15.42
N ASN A 86 3.35 6.52 16.52
CA ASN A 86 2.98 5.37 17.36
C ASN A 86 1.60 5.53 18.00
N ALA A 87 1.20 6.74 18.34
CA ALA A 87 -0.13 7.00 18.89
C ALA A 87 -1.24 6.73 17.85
N LEU A 88 -1.02 7.11 16.60
CA LEU A 88 -1.95 6.81 15.51
C LEU A 88 -2.08 5.30 15.30
N ILE A 89 -0.96 4.56 15.35
CA ILE A 89 -0.96 3.10 15.24
C ILE A 89 -1.75 2.48 16.40
N LEU A 90 -1.51 2.95 17.63
CA LEU A 90 -2.21 2.46 18.82
C LEU A 90 -3.72 2.72 18.75
N ILE A 91 -4.14 3.92 18.35
CA ILE A 91 -5.56 4.27 18.16
C ILE A 91 -6.18 3.35 17.12
N LYS A 92 -5.53 3.13 15.98
CA LYS A 92 -5.96 2.17 14.95
C LYS A 92 -6.13 0.76 15.54
N CYS A 93 -5.16 0.27 16.32
CA CYS A 93 -5.23 -1.05 16.96
C CYS A 93 -6.41 -1.15 17.93
N LEU A 94 -6.67 -0.11 18.73
CA LEU A 94 -7.82 -0.04 19.65
C LEU A 94 -9.15 -0.02 18.88
N MET A 95 -9.23 0.74 17.78
CA MET A 95 -10.42 0.75 16.92
C MET A 95 -10.69 -0.63 16.31
N LEU A 96 -9.66 -1.32 15.85
CA LEU A 96 -9.75 -2.70 15.33
C LEU A 96 -10.18 -3.68 16.42
N ALA A 97 -9.62 -3.58 17.61
CA ALA A 97 -10.03 -4.39 18.75
C ALA A 97 -11.53 -4.19 19.08
N ALA A 98 -11.98 -2.94 19.12
CA ALA A 98 -13.40 -2.61 19.32
C ALA A 98 -14.28 -3.16 18.19
N LEU A 99 -13.84 -3.04 16.94
CA LEU A 99 -14.51 -3.59 15.77
C LEU A 99 -14.68 -5.12 15.90
N GLY A 100 -13.59 -5.86 16.16
CA GLY A 100 -13.63 -7.30 16.34
C GLY A 100 -14.56 -7.73 17.47
N TYR A 101 -14.51 -7.03 18.62
CA TYR A 101 -15.39 -7.27 19.76
C TYR A 101 -16.87 -7.11 19.39
N VAL A 102 -17.23 -5.97 18.78
CA VAL A 102 -18.61 -5.65 18.39
C VAL A 102 -19.16 -6.67 17.39
N LEU A 103 -18.35 -7.07 16.40
CA LEU A 103 -18.75 -8.06 15.40
C LEU A 103 -19.03 -9.44 16.02
N VAL A 104 -18.25 -9.87 17.02
CA VAL A 104 -18.54 -11.12 17.75
C VAL A 104 -19.86 -11.01 18.54
N VAL A 105 -20.11 -9.87 19.18
CA VAL A 105 -21.40 -9.63 19.89
C VAL A 105 -22.56 -9.66 18.90
N LEU A 106 -22.41 -9.11 17.69
CA LEU A 106 -23.42 -9.18 16.63
C LEU A 106 -23.76 -10.61 16.23
N GLY A 107 -22.75 -11.49 16.06
CA GLY A 107 -22.96 -12.89 15.75
C GLY A 107 -23.81 -13.61 16.80
N ARG A 108 -23.56 -13.32 18.08
CA ARG A 108 -24.38 -13.84 19.20
C ARG A 108 -25.84 -13.37 19.11
N ARG A 109 -26.08 -12.11 18.76
CA ARG A 109 -27.43 -11.58 18.60
C ARG A 109 -28.17 -12.18 17.42
N LEU A 110 -27.51 -12.36 16.30
CA LEU A 110 -28.07 -13.00 15.11
C LEU A 110 -28.46 -14.47 15.37
N SER A 111 -27.76 -15.14 16.26
CA SER A 111 -28.05 -16.54 16.64
C SER A 111 -29.14 -16.69 17.71
N MET A 112 -29.82 -15.62 18.13
CA MET A 112 -30.73 -15.61 19.26
C MET A 112 -30.05 -16.02 20.59
N ASN A 113 -28.80 -15.56 20.78
CA ASN A 113 -27.97 -15.78 21.97
C ASN A 113 -27.43 -17.22 22.18
N SER A 114 -27.25 -17.97 21.10
CA SER A 114 -26.46 -19.23 21.19
C SER A 114 -25.06 -18.96 21.77
N GLU A 115 -24.65 -19.74 22.76
CA GLU A 115 -23.32 -19.59 23.38
C GLU A 115 -22.17 -19.87 22.39
N LEU A 116 -22.39 -20.74 21.41
CA LEU A 116 -21.38 -21.10 20.41
C LEU A 116 -21.23 -20.09 19.27
N ALA A 117 -22.21 -19.23 19.08
CA ALA A 117 -22.13 -18.21 18.02
C ALA A 117 -20.95 -17.24 18.22
N SER A 118 -20.60 -16.91 19.48
CA SER A 118 -19.47 -16.04 19.76
C SER A 118 -18.12 -16.65 19.33
N PRO A 119 -17.72 -17.85 19.79
CA PRO A 119 -16.44 -18.43 19.36
C PRO A 119 -16.42 -18.78 17.87
N LEU A 120 -17.53 -19.18 17.26
CA LEU A 120 -17.60 -19.42 15.80
C LEU A 120 -17.44 -18.14 15.00
N THR A 121 -18.11 -17.05 15.41
CA THR A 121 -17.93 -15.74 14.79
C THR A 121 -16.50 -15.24 14.93
N ALA A 122 -15.89 -15.39 16.12
CA ALA A 122 -14.50 -15.02 16.35
C ALA A 122 -13.55 -15.83 15.45
N THR A 123 -13.76 -17.13 15.31
CA THR A 123 -12.97 -18.00 14.42
C THR A 123 -13.04 -17.51 12.97
N VAL A 124 -14.25 -17.26 12.44
CA VAL A 124 -14.42 -16.79 11.06
C VAL A 124 -13.79 -15.40 10.85
N LEU A 125 -13.97 -14.48 11.81
CA LEU A 125 -13.36 -13.14 11.75
C LEU A 125 -11.83 -13.23 11.72
N ILE A 126 -11.24 -14.05 12.60
CA ILE A 126 -9.79 -14.19 12.70
C ILE A 126 -9.21 -14.84 11.44
N LEU A 127 -9.92 -15.79 10.82
CA LEU A 127 -9.51 -16.39 9.53
C LEU A 127 -9.61 -15.39 8.37
N PHE A 128 -10.57 -14.47 8.40
CA PHE A 128 -10.73 -13.46 7.35
C PHE A 128 -9.86 -12.21 7.57
N ALA A 129 -9.44 -11.94 8.80
CA ALA A 129 -8.68 -10.74 9.13
C ALA A 129 -7.38 -10.56 8.33
N PRO A 130 -6.54 -11.59 8.07
CA PRO A 130 -5.36 -11.45 7.21
C PRO A 130 -5.70 -10.99 5.79
N LEU A 131 -6.83 -11.43 5.24
CA LEU A 131 -7.29 -11.04 3.90
C LEU A 131 -7.85 -9.61 3.87
N ALA A 132 -8.38 -9.15 5.00
CA ALA A 132 -8.89 -7.79 5.16
C ALA A 132 -7.81 -6.78 5.58
N ARG A 133 -6.61 -7.25 5.98
CA ARG A 133 -5.55 -6.47 6.62
C ARG A 133 -5.05 -5.30 5.77
N ILE A 134 -5.08 -5.41 4.45
CA ILE A 134 -4.77 -4.34 3.50
C ILE A 134 -5.59 -3.05 3.77
N ARG A 135 -6.74 -3.18 4.45
CA ARG A 135 -7.61 -2.06 4.84
C ARG A 135 -7.43 -1.61 6.29
N PHE A 136 -6.59 -2.26 7.09
CA PHE A 136 -6.34 -1.91 8.49
C PHE A 136 -5.30 -0.79 8.63
N THR A 137 -5.33 0.17 7.74
CA THR A 137 -4.42 1.30 7.68
C THR A 137 -4.94 2.52 8.44
N VAL A 138 -4.06 3.46 8.79
CA VAL A 138 -4.45 4.76 9.37
C VAL A 138 -5.08 5.61 8.27
N ARG A 139 -6.39 5.43 8.10
CA ARG A 139 -7.22 6.12 7.10
C ARG A 139 -8.64 6.34 7.66
N PRO A 140 -9.40 7.32 7.16
CA PRO A 140 -10.76 7.61 7.63
C PRO A 140 -11.72 6.42 7.52
N GLN A 141 -11.49 5.52 6.58
CA GLN A 141 -12.28 4.28 6.41
C GLN A 141 -12.33 3.40 7.66
N MET A 142 -11.32 3.46 8.55
CA MET A 142 -11.32 2.71 9.82
C MET A 142 -12.42 3.18 10.75
N VAL A 143 -12.68 4.50 10.80
CA VAL A 143 -13.81 5.08 11.50
C VAL A 143 -15.11 4.55 10.92
N GLY A 144 -15.21 4.51 9.58
CA GLY A 144 -16.39 3.99 8.88
C GLY A 144 -16.69 2.53 9.21
N LEU A 145 -15.68 1.66 9.26
CA LEU A 145 -15.86 0.25 9.64
C LEU A 145 -16.37 0.09 11.08
N LEU A 146 -15.77 0.81 12.02
CA LEU A 146 -16.20 0.75 13.42
C LEU A 146 -17.61 1.31 13.60
N PHE A 147 -17.92 2.45 12.99
CA PHE A 147 -19.23 3.08 13.11
C PHE A 147 -20.33 2.25 12.44
N LEU A 148 -20.03 1.58 11.34
CA LEU A 148 -20.95 0.63 10.72
C LEU A 148 -21.25 -0.57 11.63
N ALA A 149 -20.24 -1.11 12.31
CA ALA A 149 -20.43 -2.19 13.28
C ALA A 149 -21.29 -1.74 14.47
N LEU A 150 -21.03 -0.54 15.02
CA LEU A 150 -21.80 0.07 16.09
C LEU A 150 -23.25 0.37 15.67
N LEU A 151 -23.45 0.84 14.45
CA LEU A 151 -24.77 1.07 13.87
C LEU A 151 -25.57 -0.24 13.81
N LEU A 152 -24.99 -1.31 13.24
CA LEU A 152 -25.65 -2.62 13.16
C LEU A 152 -25.95 -3.20 14.55
N TRP A 153 -25.02 -3.01 15.50
CA TRP A 153 -25.26 -3.40 16.89
C TRP A 153 -26.42 -2.62 17.51
N GLY A 154 -26.45 -1.30 17.35
CA GLY A 154 -27.55 -0.45 17.85
C GLY A 154 -28.88 -0.78 17.18
N ILE A 155 -28.91 -1.01 15.86
CA ILE A 155 -30.11 -1.48 15.15
C ILE A 155 -30.60 -2.80 15.75
N SER A 156 -29.71 -3.72 16.12
CA SER A 156 -30.10 -4.97 16.78
C SER A 156 -30.84 -4.75 18.12
N GLU A 157 -30.49 -3.66 18.87
CA GLU A 157 -31.20 -3.26 20.08
C GLU A 157 -32.60 -2.72 19.79
N LEU A 158 -32.75 -1.95 18.69
CA LEU A 158 -34.06 -1.41 18.30
C LEU A 158 -35.02 -2.54 17.89
N TYR A 159 -34.52 -3.63 17.32
CA TYR A 159 -35.29 -4.82 16.97
C TYR A 159 -35.57 -5.75 18.17
N ALA A 160 -34.85 -5.60 19.30
CA ALA A 160 -35.03 -6.48 20.45
C ALA A 160 -36.35 -6.14 21.18
N GLU A 161 -37.26 -7.12 21.29
CA GLU A 161 -38.56 -6.93 21.97
C GLU A 161 -38.40 -6.63 23.46
N ARG A 162 -37.38 -7.24 24.08
CA ARG A 162 -37.13 -7.12 25.55
C ARG A 162 -36.42 -5.82 25.93
N SER A 163 -35.94 -5.02 24.99
CA SER A 163 -35.28 -3.75 25.28
C SER A 163 -36.28 -2.70 25.74
N GLN A 164 -35.96 -2.04 26.86
CA GLN A 164 -36.83 -0.99 27.43
C GLN A 164 -36.96 0.20 26.47
N PRO A 165 -38.14 0.90 26.47
CA PRO A 165 -38.30 2.09 25.62
C PRO A 165 -37.26 3.18 25.85
N ARG A 166 -36.82 3.36 27.11
CA ARG A 166 -35.76 4.30 27.47
C ARG A 166 -34.44 3.94 26.79
N THR A 167 -34.05 2.67 26.80
CA THR A 167 -32.82 2.17 26.12
C THR A 167 -32.91 2.44 24.63
N LYS A 168 -34.06 2.16 23.98
CA LYS A 168 -34.23 2.39 22.55
C LYS A 168 -34.09 3.87 22.17
N ARG A 169 -34.65 4.79 23.00
CA ARG A 169 -34.47 6.24 22.80
C ARG A 169 -32.99 6.64 22.89
N TRP A 170 -32.25 6.14 23.89
CA TRP A 170 -30.83 6.41 24.01
C TRP A 170 -30.05 5.88 22.83
N VAL A 171 -30.37 4.70 22.31
CA VAL A 171 -29.74 4.15 21.10
C VAL A 171 -29.95 5.08 19.90
N VAL A 172 -31.16 5.57 19.67
CA VAL A 172 -31.44 6.52 18.57
C VAL A 172 -30.63 7.81 18.73
N LEU A 173 -30.57 8.37 19.96
CA LEU A 173 -29.82 9.60 20.24
C LEU A 173 -28.31 9.40 20.02
N VAL A 174 -27.75 8.31 20.55
CA VAL A 174 -26.31 8.01 20.41
C VAL A 174 -25.94 7.75 18.96
N LEU A 175 -26.74 7.00 18.22
CA LEU A 175 -26.46 6.74 16.79
C LEU A 175 -26.68 7.99 15.91
N GLY A 176 -27.65 8.86 16.29
CA GLY A 176 -27.82 10.17 15.65
C GLY A 176 -26.63 11.08 15.88
N PHE A 177 -26.10 11.14 17.11
CA PHE A 177 -24.87 11.87 17.40
C PHE A 177 -23.64 11.26 16.70
N MET A 178 -23.52 9.94 16.70
CA MET A 178 -22.47 9.25 15.96
C MET A 178 -22.50 9.63 14.46
N GLN A 179 -23.68 9.82 13.88
CA GLN A 179 -23.81 10.27 12.49
C GLN A 179 -23.24 11.67 12.28
N ILE A 180 -23.40 12.61 13.25
CA ILE A 180 -22.78 13.95 13.18
C ILE A 180 -21.24 13.82 13.15
N VAL A 181 -20.69 12.95 13.98
CA VAL A 181 -19.24 12.69 13.94
C VAL A 181 -18.84 12.04 12.60
N TRP A 182 -19.60 11.04 12.16
CA TRP A 182 -19.27 10.27 10.95
C TRP A 182 -19.26 11.11 9.67
N VAL A 183 -20.21 12.04 9.50
CA VAL A 183 -20.28 12.92 8.32
C VAL A 183 -19.05 13.82 8.18
N ASN A 184 -18.38 14.15 9.28
CA ASN A 184 -17.18 14.97 9.32
C ASN A 184 -15.87 14.15 9.30
N MET A 185 -15.98 12.80 9.34
CA MET A 185 -14.83 11.90 9.37
C MET A 185 -14.62 11.12 8.08
N HIS A 186 -15.70 10.70 7.39
CA HIS A 186 -15.58 9.85 6.20
C HIS A 186 -16.87 9.73 5.40
N GLY A 187 -16.77 9.77 4.06
CA GLY A 187 -17.91 9.66 3.14
C GLY A 187 -18.77 8.40 3.28
N SER A 188 -18.30 7.35 3.97
CA SER A 188 -19.10 6.13 4.23
C SER A 188 -20.31 6.35 5.16
N HIS A 189 -20.51 7.54 5.72
CA HIS A 189 -21.72 7.89 6.46
C HIS A 189 -23.00 7.66 5.64
N LEU A 190 -22.93 7.84 4.31
CA LEU A 190 -24.04 7.55 3.39
C LEU A 190 -24.41 6.07 3.37
N LEU A 191 -23.41 5.17 3.46
CA LEU A 191 -23.67 3.73 3.58
C LEU A 191 -24.45 3.42 4.85
N GLY A 192 -24.15 4.11 5.96
CA GLY A 192 -24.90 4.00 7.21
C GLY A 192 -26.38 4.36 7.04
N ILE A 193 -26.69 5.45 6.32
CA ILE A 193 -28.06 5.88 6.01
C ILE A 193 -28.77 4.83 5.14
N LEU A 194 -28.14 4.35 4.08
CA LEU A 194 -28.68 3.31 3.16
C LEU A 194 -29.01 2.02 3.92
N ILE A 195 -28.11 1.60 4.82
CA ILE A 195 -28.32 0.40 5.65
C ILE A 195 -29.47 0.63 6.63
N THR A 196 -29.57 1.80 7.26
CA THR A 196 -30.71 2.13 8.13
C THR A 196 -32.03 2.08 7.35
N GLY A 197 -32.06 2.61 6.12
CA GLY A 197 -33.20 2.51 5.21
C GLY A 197 -33.57 1.08 4.87
N LEU A 198 -32.59 0.23 4.58
CA LEU A 198 -32.80 -1.20 4.37
C LEU A 198 -33.47 -1.86 5.58
N PHE A 199 -32.91 -1.67 6.77
CA PHE A 199 -33.48 -2.23 8.00
C PHE A 199 -34.85 -1.63 8.34
N LEU A 200 -35.09 -0.35 8.06
CA LEU A 200 -36.41 0.28 8.21
C LEU A 200 -37.46 -0.45 7.36
N ALA A 201 -37.16 -0.78 6.10
CA ALA A 201 -38.07 -1.52 5.21
C ALA A 201 -38.48 -2.88 5.83
N PHE A 202 -37.52 -3.61 6.40
CA PHE A 202 -37.79 -4.89 7.06
C PHE A 202 -38.45 -4.74 8.45
N SER A 203 -38.46 -3.55 9.01
CA SER A 203 -39.12 -3.25 10.30
C SER A 203 -40.61 -2.95 10.15
N PHE A 204 -41.12 -2.80 8.92
CA PHE A 204 -42.54 -2.46 8.68
C PHE A 204 -43.47 -3.43 9.40
N ARG A 205 -44.48 -2.89 10.08
CA ARG A 205 -45.42 -3.63 10.94
C ARG A 205 -44.79 -4.35 12.15
N THR A 206 -43.60 -3.95 12.56
CA THR A 206 -42.98 -4.42 13.82
C THR A 206 -42.90 -3.29 14.84
N HIS A 207 -42.65 -3.64 16.11
CA HIS A 207 -42.41 -2.66 17.19
C HIS A 207 -41.14 -1.79 16.94
N ALA A 208 -40.22 -2.21 16.06
CA ALA A 208 -39.00 -1.47 15.75
C ALA A 208 -39.24 -0.28 14.82
N PHE A 209 -40.31 -0.27 14.02
CA PHE A 209 -40.53 0.66 12.92
C PHE A 209 -40.39 2.15 13.33
N ARG A 210 -41.06 2.55 14.42
CA ARG A 210 -41.02 3.95 14.89
C ARG A 210 -39.59 4.40 15.26
N ASN A 211 -38.83 3.52 15.92
CA ASN A 211 -37.45 3.84 16.33
C ASN A 211 -36.52 3.84 15.12
N MET A 212 -36.71 2.95 14.16
CA MET A 212 -35.94 2.91 12.91
C MET A 212 -36.22 4.16 12.06
N LEU A 213 -37.47 4.59 11.95
CA LEU A 213 -37.82 5.84 11.27
C LEU A 213 -37.21 7.05 11.99
N ALA A 214 -37.29 7.12 13.32
CA ALA A 214 -36.64 8.18 14.09
C ALA A 214 -35.11 8.21 13.88
N LEU A 215 -34.47 7.05 13.85
CA LEU A 215 -33.04 6.95 13.57
C LEU A 215 -32.70 7.46 12.15
N LEU A 216 -33.47 7.05 11.13
CA LEU A 216 -33.24 7.51 9.77
C LEU A 216 -33.39 9.04 9.64
N VAL A 217 -34.43 9.60 10.26
CA VAL A 217 -34.66 11.05 10.28
C VAL A 217 -33.51 11.76 11.00
N ALA A 218 -33.05 11.24 12.14
CA ALA A 218 -31.91 11.80 12.87
C ALA A 218 -30.62 11.76 12.03
N GLN A 219 -30.36 10.67 11.30
CA GLN A 219 -29.19 10.54 10.42
C GLN A 219 -29.26 11.51 9.22
N LEU A 220 -30.43 11.67 8.60
CA LEU A 220 -30.62 12.63 7.51
C LEU A 220 -30.42 14.08 8.00
N ALA A 221 -30.95 14.42 9.16
CA ALA A 221 -30.73 15.74 9.77
C ALA A 221 -29.25 15.97 10.13
N ALA A 222 -28.59 14.96 10.68
CA ALA A 222 -27.16 15.00 11.02
C ALA A 222 -26.25 15.21 9.80
N THR A 223 -26.67 14.81 8.59
CA THR A 223 -25.90 14.99 7.35
C THR A 223 -25.67 16.48 7.02
N ALA A 224 -26.54 17.37 7.48
CA ALA A 224 -26.35 18.81 7.32
C ALA A 224 -25.39 19.44 8.36
N CYS A 225 -24.96 18.69 9.38
CA CYS A 225 -24.05 19.15 10.44
C CYS A 225 -22.58 19.07 10.02
N THR A 226 -22.22 19.73 8.93
CA THR A 226 -20.86 19.83 8.37
C THR A 226 -20.64 21.23 7.81
N PRO A 227 -19.39 21.75 7.74
CA PRO A 227 -19.09 23.07 7.15
C PRO A 227 -19.52 23.23 5.69
N PHE A 228 -19.78 22.11 4.98
CA PHE A 228 -20.14 22.05 3.56
C PHE A 228 -21.63 21.78 3.31
N GLY A 229 -22.44 21.59 4.38
CA GLY A 229 -23.87 21.36 4.25
C GLY A 229 -24.20 20.14 3.39
N VAL A 230 -25.15 20.30 2.46
CA VAL A 230 -25.62 19.22 1.57
C VAL A 230 -24.72 18.94 0.38
N GLU A 231 -23.75 19.79 0.08
CA GLU A 231 -22.79 19.62 -1.03
C GLU A 231 -22.03 18.30 -0.93
N ILE A 232 -21.73 17.86 0.31
CA ILE A 232 -21.11 16.54 0.58
C ILE A 232 -21.90 15.39 -0.05
N VAL A 233 -23.21 15.46 -0.06
CA VAL A 233 -24.06 14.39 -0.61
C VAL A 233 -24.01 14.40 -2.12
N THR A 234 -24.07 15.58 -2.74
CA THR A 234 -24.01 15.72 -4.20
C THR A 234 -22.66 15.28 -4.75
N ASP A 235 -21.56 15.64 -4.09
CA ASP A 235 -20.21 15.25 -4.45
C ASP A 235 -20.03 13.72 -4.34
N ALA A 236 -20.47 13.14 -3.21
CA ALA A 236 -20.37 11.70 -3.00
C ALA A 236 -21.20 10.90 -4.04
N ILE A 237 -22.39 11.37 -4.39
CA ILE A 237 -23.22 10.75 -5.44
C ILE A 237 -22.52 10.86 -6.81
N ALA A 238 -22.02 12.04 -7.16
CA ALA A 238 -21.30 12.23 -8.41
C ALA A 238 -20.14 11.25 -8.55
N HIS A 239 -19.35 11.04 -7.49
CA HIS A 239 -18.20 10.12 -7.51
C HIS A 239 -18.59 8.65 -7.66
N VAL A 240 -19.67 8.21 -7.01
CA VAL A 240 -20.14 6.81 -7.09
C VAL A 240 -20.62 6.43 -8.49
N PHE A 241 -21.20 7.39 -9.23
CA PHE A 241 -21.80 7.14 -10.53
C PHE A 241 -20.90 7.45 -11.73
N GLN A 242 -19.69 7.99 -11.53
CA GLN A 242 -18.72 8.21 -12.62
C GLN A 242 -17.83 6.98 -12.84
N PRO A 243 -18.04 6.19 -13.92
CA PRO A 243 -17.31 4.95 -14.16
C PRO A 243 -15.82 5.19 -14.47
N GLU A 244 -15.45 6.36 -14.95
CA GLU A 244 -14.09 6.74 -15.36
C GLU A 244 -13.07 6.71 -14.20
N TYR A 245 -13.53 6.88 -12.97
CA TYR A 245 -12.66 6.77 -11.79
C TYR A 245 -12.13 5.36 -11.56
N ARG A 246 -12.81 4.31 -12.06
CA ARG A 246 -12.38 2.91 -11.90
C ARG A 246 -11.11 2.58 -12.67
N ASP A 247 -10.86 3.33 -13.74
CA ASP A 247 -9.67 3.15 -14.56
C ASP A 247 -8.45 3.87 -13.98
N VAL A 248 -8.68 4.85 -13.11
CA VAL A 248 -7.65 5.67 -12.49
C VAL A 248 -7.34 5.23 -11.07
N VAL A 249 -8.36 4.79 -10.31
CA VAL A 249 -8.22 4.33 -8.93
C VAL A 249 -8.36 2.80 -8.88
N THR A 250 -7.24 2.11 -8.77
CA THR A 250 -7.17 0.64 -8.75
C THR A 250 -8.10 0.01 -7.71
N GLU A 251 -8.26 0.64 -6.55
CA GLU A 251 -9.14 0.15 -5.48
C GLU A 251 -10.64 0.12 -5.85
N TRP A 252 -11.05 0.91 -6.84
CA TRP A 252 -12.45 1.01 -7.27
C TRP A 252 -12.79 0.03 -8.40
N SER A 253 -11.75 -0.61 -8.97
CA SER A 253 -11.93 -1.63 -10.00
C SER A 253 -12.44 -2.96 -9.40
N PRO A 254 -13.09 -3.81 -10.21
CA PRO A 254 -13.30 -5.20 -9.85
C PRO A 254 -11.95 -5.93 -9.76
N TRP A 255 -11.98 -7.19 -9.26
CA TRP A 255 -10.79 -8.02 -9.27
C TRP A 255 -10.28 -8.22 -10.71
N ARG A 256 -8.96 -8.14 -10.89
CA ARG A 256 -8.24 -8.34 -12.16
C ARG A 256 -7.08 -9.32 -11.92
N PRO A 257 -6.55 -10.00 -12.98
CA PRO A 257 -5.46 -10.98 -12.84
C PRO A 257 -4.16 -10.46 -12.19
N GLU A 258 -3.89 -9.16 -12.30
CA GLU A 258 -2.75 -8.50 -11.65
C GLU A 258 -2.92 -8.33 -10.13
N HIS A 259 -4.14 -8.46 -9.62
CA HIS A 259 -4.40 -8.40 -8.19
C HIS A 259 -4.11 -9.75 -7.50
N PRO A 260 -3.70 -9.75 -6.22
CA PRO A 260 -3.53 -10.99 -5.47
C PRO A 260 -4.79 -11.86 -5.49
N LEU A 261 -4.62 -13.16 -5.75
CA LEU A 261 -5.71 -14.12 -5.89
C LEU A 261 -6.62 -14.19 -4.64
N TYR A 262 -6.08 -13.93 -3.45
CA TYR A 262 -6.87 -13.94 -2.22
C TYR A 262 -7.96 -12.86 -2.17
N LEU A 263 -7.82 -11.75 -2.95
CA LEU A 263 -8.85 -10.72 -3.09
C LEU A 263 -10.08 -11.20 -3.87
N LEU A 264 -9.97 -12.31 -4.60
CA LEU A 264 -11.11 -12.98 -5.24
C LEU A 264 -11.61 -14.16 -4.39
N LEU A 265 -10.71 -15.02 -3.95
CA LEU A 265 -11.06 -16.25 -3.23
C LEU A 265 -11.70 -15.96 -1.87
N GLY A 266 -11.21 -14.98 -1.13
CA GLY A 266 -11.79 -14.58 0.15
C GLY A 266 -13.27 -14.19 0.04
N PRO A 267 -13.63 -13.21 -0.81
CA PRO A 267 -15.02 -12.86 -1.10
C PRO A 267 -15.88 -14.02 -1.57
N LEU A 268 -15.36 -14.89 -2.43
CA LEU A 268 -16.10 -16.06 -2.92
C LEU A 268 -16.45 -17.02 -1.79
N VAL A 269 -15.46 -17.39 -0.96
CA VAL A 269 -15.66 -18.25 0.20
C VAL A 269 -16.63 -17.62 1.20
N ALA A 270 -16.49 -16.32 1.50
CA ALA A 270 -17.39 -15.61 2.39
C ALA A 270 -18.84 -15.59 1.87
N ALA A 271 -19.04 -15.38 0.56
CA ALA A 271 -20.37 -15.42 -0.06
C ALA A 271 -21.00 -16.82 0.03
N LEU A 272 -20.24 -17.88 -0.27
CA LEU A 272 -20.72 -19.27 -0.18
C LEU A 272 -21.11 -19.65 1.25
N LEU A 273 -20.28 -19.31 2.24
CA LEU A 273 -20.59 -19.55 3.64
C LEU A 273 -21.80 -18.73 4.12
N ALA A 274 -21.95 -17.50 3.66
CA ALA A 274 -23.11 -16.67 3.97
C ALA A 274 -24.40 -17.24 3.35
N LEU A 275 -24.35 -17.76 2.13
CA LEU A 275 -25.47 -18.47 1.50
C LEU A 275 -25.89 -19.71 2.28
N PHE A 276 -24.91 -20.49 2.76
CA PHE A 276 -25.18 -21.64 3.62
C PHE A 276 -25.85 -21.24 4.94
N ALA A 277 -25.44 -20.12 5.55
CA ALA A 277 -26.03 -19.59 6.78
C ALA A 277 -27.43 -18.93 6.55
N LEU A 278 -27.86 -18.72 5.31
CA LEU A 278 -29.04 -17.91 4.99
C LEU A 278 -30.31 -18.46 5.63
N ARG A 279 -30.65 -19.75 5.41
CA ARG A 279 -31.89 -20.35 5.92
C ARG A 279 -31.99 -20.36 7.44
N PRO A 280 -30.99 -20.83 8.20
CA PRO A 280 -31.10 -20.90 9.66
C PRO A 280 -31.18 -19.52 10.35
N VAL A 281 -30.55 -18.47 9.80
CA VAL A 281 -30.53 -17.15 10.42
C VAL A 281 -31.77 -16.33 10.03
N THR A 282 -32.17 -16.33 8.75
CA THR A 282 -33.28 -15.50 8.27
C THR A 282 -34.64 -15.93 8.82
N ARG A 283 -34.84 -17.25 9.06
CA ARG A 283 -36.08 -17.78 9.66
C ARG A 283 -36.23 -17.40 11.13
N ALA A 284 -35.15 -16.97 11.80
CA ALA A 284 -35.17 -16.75 13.22
C ALA A 284 -35.77 -15.39 13.62
N SER A 285 -35.54 -14.34 12.81
CA SER A 285 -36.02 -13.01 13.14
C SER A 285 -36.02 -12.08 11.91
N ARG A 286 -36.84 -11.02 12.01
CA ARG A 286 -36.82 -9.96 10.99
C ARG A 286 -35.48 -9.24 10.89
N TYR A 287 -34.77 -9.09 12.00
CA TYR A 287 -33.41 -8.57 12.01
C TYR A 287 -32.45 -9.49 11.24
N GLY A 288 -32.52 -10.81 11.46
CA GLY A 288 -31.72 -11.80 10.75
C GLY A 288 -32.00 -11.80 9.24
N LEU A 289 -33.27 -11.60 8.84
CA LEU A 289 -33.63 -11.47 7.43
C LEU A 289 -33.02 -10.21 6.80
N ALA A 290 -33.17 -9.04 7.42
CA ALA A 290 -32.57 -7.79 6.96
C ALA A 290 -31.05 -7.88 6.87
N TYR A 291 -30.41 -8.51 7.87
CA TYR A 291 -28.98 -8.73 7.89
C TYR A 291 -28.52 -9.69 6.76
N GLY A 292 -29.29 -10.72 6.45
CA GLY A 292 -29.02 -11.61 5.32
C GLY A 292 -29.03 -10.85 3.98
N VAL A 293 -30.02 -9.97 3.78
CA VAL A 293 -30.03 -9.10 2.59
C VAL A 293 -28.83 -8.15 2.56
N PHE A 294 -28.49 -7.57 3.70
CA PHE A 294 -27.26 -6.77 3.83
C PHE A 294 -25.99 -7.56 3.44
N CYS A 295 -25.86 -8.85 3.85
CA CYS A 295 -24.75 -9.70 3.44
C CYS A 295 -24.70 -9.89 1.92
N VAL A 296 -25.84 -10.04 1.26
CA VAL A 296 -25.91 -10.11 -0.22
C VAL A 296 -25.43 -8.80 -0.84
N VAL A 297 -25.91 -7.65 -0.34
CA VAL A 297 -25.51 -6.33 -0.87
C VAL A 297 -24.01 -6.11 -0.74
N VAL A 298 -23.42 -6.34 0.44
CA VAL A 298 -21.96 -6.13 0.60
C VAL A 298 -21.13 -7.13 -0.23
N SER A 299 -21.66 -8.35 -0.48
CA SER A 299 -21.02 -9.31 -1.37
C SER A 299 -21.01 -8.83 -2.82
N LEU A 300 -22.14 -8.34 -3.31
CA LEU A 300 -22.21 -7.73 -4.65
C LEU A 300 -21.28 -6.51 -4.78
N MET A 301 -21.20 -5.67 -3.75
CA MET A 301 -20.28 -4.55 -3.73
C MET A 301 -18.81 -5.01 -3.79
N ALA A 302 -18.43 -6.06 -3.08
CA ALA A 302 -17.06 -6.59 -3.09
C ALA A 302 -16.65 -7.16 -4.46
N PHE A 303 -17.54 -7.85 -5.16
CA PHE A 303 -17.28 -8.32 -6.53
C PHE A 303 -17.19 -7.17 -7.54
N ARG A 304 -17.92 -6.08 -7.31
CA ARG A 304 -17.88 -4.89 -8.17
C ARG A 304 -16.64 -4.03 -7.92
N SER A 305 -16.09 -4.01 -6.71
CA SER A 305 -14.93 -3.21 -6.33
C SER A 305 -14.17 -3.85 -5.17
N ILE A 306 -12.87 -4.06 -5.37
CA ILE A 306 -11.99 -4.64 -4.34
C ILE A 306 -11.94 -3.81 -3.05
N ARG A 307 -12.33 -2.53 -3.11
CA ARG A 307 -12.46 -1.65 -1.94
C ARG A 307 -13.40 -2.23 -0.88
N PHE A 308 -14.44 -2.97 -1.28
CA PHE A 308 -15.43 -3.53 -0.38
C PHE A 308 -15.14 -4.95 0.12
N VAL A 309 -14.02 -5.55 -0.29
CA VAL A 309 -13.62 -6.90 0.16
C VAL A 309 -13.55 -7.00 1.68
N ALA A 310 -12.90 -6.03 2.35
CA ALA A 310 -12.83 -6.02 3.80
C ALA A 310 -14.22 -5.86 4.46
N HIS A 311 -15.10 -5.03 3.90
CA HIS A 311 -16.49 -4.90 4.39
C HIS A 311 -17.22 -6.23 4.30
N GLN A 312 -17.13 -6.92 3.15
CA GLN A 312 -17.75 -8.23 3.00
C GLN A 312 -17.21 -9.25 4.01
N LEU A 313 -15.88 -9.45 4.05
CA LEU A 313 -15.26 -10.43 4.93
C LEU A 313 -15.62 -10.21 6.40
N LEU A 314 -15.58 -8.96 6.86
CA LEU A 314 -15.84 -8.62 8.26
C LEU A 314 -17.33 -8.68 8.62
N PHE A 315 -18.21 -8.14 7.77
CA PHE A 315 -19.63 -8.03 8.11
C PHE A 315 -20.46 -9.27 7.75
N THR A 316 -19.97 -10.19 6.91
CA THR A 316 -20.61 -11.50 6.72
C THR A 316 -20.23 -12.50 7.83
N ALA A 317 -19.08 -12.33 8.50
CA ALA A 317 -18.63 -13.25 9.53
C ALA A 317 -19.61 -13.42 10.71
N PRO A 318 -20.26 -12.38 11.26
CA PRO A 318 -21.30 -12.53 12.29
C PRO A 318 -22.48 -13.40 11.83
N PHE A 319 -22.87 -13.26 10.57
CA PHE A 319 -23.97 -14.03 9.98
C PHE A 319 -23.58 -15.51 9.78
N ILE A 320 -22.37 -15.76 9.29
CA ILE A 320 -21.80 -17.09 9.11
C ILE A 320 -21.69 -17.80 10.48
N GLY A 321 -21.10 -17.16 11.48
CA GLY A 321 -20.95 -17.71 12.83
C GLY A 321 -22.29 -18.03 13.50
N ALA A 322 -23.29 -17.16 13.30
CA ALA A 322 -24.66 -17.41 13.76
C ALA A 322 -25.30 -18.62 13.06
N GLY A 323 -25.08 -18.78 11.76
CA GLY A 323 -25.57 -19.93 11.00
C GLY A 323 -24.92 -21.24 11.42
N LEU A 324 -23.59 -21.25 11.52
CA LEU A 324 -22.81 -22.41 11.97
C LEU A 324 -23.21 -22.88 13.38
N SER A 325 -23.56 -21.96 14.28
CA SER A 325 -23.98 -22.29 15.65
C SER A 325 -25.30 -23.07 15.75
N ARG A 326 -26.01 -23.22 14.64
CA ARG A 326 -27.31 -23.93 14.55
C ARG A 326 -27.20 -25.30 13.89
N ILE A 327 -26.02 -25.74 13.58
CA ILE A 327 -25.74 -27.08 13.05
C ILE A 327 -25.52 -28.01 14.26
N ASP A 328 -26.34 -29.05 14.36
CA ASP A 328 -26.39 -29.92 15.55
C ASP A 328 -25.02 -30.52 15.93
N TRP A 329 -24.29 -31.12 14.97
CA TRP A 329 -23.00 -31.70 15.25
C TRP A 329 -21.91 -30.70 15.68
N ILE A 330 -22.01 -29.42 15.27
CA ILE A 330 -21.15 -28.35 15.73
C ILE A 330 -21.57 -27.93 17.13
N SER A 331 -22.88 -27.86 17.40
CA SER A 331 -23.42 -27.45 18.68
C SER A 331 -23.00 -28.38 19.81
N ASP A 332 -22.79 -29.64 19.51
CA ASP A 332 -22.35 -30.68 20.48
C ASP A 332 -20.82 -30.70 20.70
N SER A 333 -20.05 -29.97 19.88
CA SER A 333 -18.57 -30.05 19.81
C SER A 333 -17.86 -28.82 20.39
N ARG A 334 -18.22 -28.36 21.60
CA ARG A 334 -17.63 -27.13 22.23
C ARG A 334 -16.09 -27.13 22.28
N ARG A 335 -15.45 -28.31 22.55
CA ARG A 335 -13.99 -28.45 22.60
C ARG A 335 -13.37 -28.22 21.20
N LEU A 336 -14.01 -28.75 20.17
CA LEU A 336 -13.55 -28.61 18.80
C LEU A 336 -13.61 -27.14 18.34
N VAL A 337 -14.70 -26.42 18.69
CA VAL A 337 -14.86 -25.00 18.39
C VAL A 337 -13.79 -24.16 19.10
N SER A 338 -13.48 -24.48 20.37
CA SER A 338 -12.42 -23.78 21.10
C SER A 338 -11.02 -24.05 20.50
N ALA A 339 -10.75 -25.30 20.09
CA ALA A 339 -9.51 -25.67 19.43
C ALA A 339 -9.40 -24.97 18.06
N ALA A 340 -10.47 -24.94 17.28
CA ALA A 340 -10.52 -24.23 16.00
C ALA A 340 -10.22 -22.71 16.15
N LEU A 341 -10.73 -22.08 17.20
CA LEU A 341 -10.40 -20.69 17.51
C LEU A 341 -8.91 -20.51 17.83
N GLY A 342 -8.33 -21.39 18.63
CA GLY A 342 -6.90 -21.37 18.92
C GLY A 342 -6.03 -21.55 17.67
N CYS A 343 -6.37 -22.50 16.81
CA CYS A 343 -5.70 -22.73 15.53
C CYS A 343 -5.86 -21.54 14.59
N ALA A 344 -7.04 -20.90 14.55
CA ALA A 344 -7.28 -19.71 13.75
C ALA A 344 -6.39 -18.54 14.21
N VAL A 345 -6.29 -18.29 15.52
CA VAL A 345 -5.41 -17.25 16.07
C VAL A 345 -3.96 -17.49 15.65
N LEU A 346 -3.43 -18.68 15.91
CA LEU A 346 -2.05 -19.01 15.58
C LEU A 346 -1.79 -18.95 14.08
N GLY A 347 -2.61 -19.64 13.28
CA GLY A 347 -2.45 -19.71 11.83
C GLY A 347 -2.56 -18.34 11.15
N SER A 348 -3.55 -17.52 11.54
CA SER A 348 -3.74 -16.19 10.96
C SER A 348 -2.64 -15.22 11.34
N THR A 349 -2.14 -15.28 12.59
CA THR A 349 -1.01 -14.43 13.03
C THR A 349 0.26 -14.74 12.25
N LEU A 350 0.52 -16.02 11.93
CA LEU A 350 1.66 -16.43 11.12
C LEU A 350 1.46 -16.15 9.62
N LEU A 351 0.23 -16.19 9.14
CA LEU A 351 -0.10 -15.99 7.72
C LEU A 351 -0.09 -14.51 7.32
N ALA A 352 -0.57 -13.61 8.18
CA ALA A 352 -0.75 -12.21 7.84
C ALA A 352 0.52 -11.53 7.28
N PRO A 353 1.73 -11.67 7.87
CA PRO A 353 2.95 -11.08 7.30
C PRO A 353 3.40 -11.74 5.99
N ARG A 354 2.95 -12.98 5.71
CA ARG A 354 3.30 -13.68 4.46
C ARG A 354 2.44 -13.24 3.29
N LEU A 355 1.20 -12.83 3.54
CA LEU A 355 0.32 -12.25 2.51
C LEU A 355 0.74 -10.83 2.15
N GLU A 356 1.32 -10.10 3.10
CA GLU A 356 1.79 -8.73 2.93
C GLU A 356 3.23 -8.57 3.48
N PRO A 357 4.24 -9.11 2.79
CA PRO A 357 5.62 -9.16 3.30
C PRO A 357 6.24 -7.78 3.50
N PHE A 358 5.74 -6.74 2.82
CA PHE A 358 6.19 -5.36 2.98
C PHE A 358 5.55 -4.64 4.16
N VAL A 359 4.62 -5.28 4.87
CA VAL A 359 3.91 -4.72 6.03
C VAL A 359 4.13 -5.63 7.25
N PRO A 360 5.37 -5.68 7.78
CA PRO A 360 5.68 -6.49 8.96
C PRO A 360 4.97 -5.95 10.20
N TYR A 361 4.82 -6.78 11.23
CA TYR A 361 4.41 -6.29 12.55
C TYR A 361 5.44 -5.31 13.10
N GLY A 362 4.98 -4.23 13.73
CA GLY A 362 5.86 -3.22 14.31
C GLY A 362 5.17 -1.89 14.57
N LEU A 363 5.95 -0.93 14.99
CA LEU A 363 5.56 0.45 15.29
C LEU A 363 6.42 1.41 14.47
N GLY A 364 6.08 2.69 14.52
CA GLY A 364 6.85 3.75 13.87
C GLY A 364 6.47 4.00 12.42
N GLU A 365 7.34 4.69 11.76
CA GLU A 365 7.25 4.94 10.31
C GLU A 365 8.06 3.90 9.55
N PRO A 366 7.63 3.52 8.33
CA PRO A 366 8.42 2.62 7.51
C PRO A 366 9.73 3.32 7.11
N ARG A 367 10.84 2.60 7.25
CA ARG A 367 12.17 3.12 6.88
C ARG A 367 12.40 3.20 5.37
N LEU A 368 11.56 2.54 4.60
CA LEU A 368 11.71 2.36 3.14
C LEU A 368 10.45 2.80 2.40
N GLY A 369 10.63 3.32 1.20
CA GLY A 369 9.55 3.57 0.25
C GLY A 369 8.87 4.94 0.33
N HIS A 370 9.17 5.79 1.33
CA HIS A 370 8.65 7.15 1.44
C HIS A 370 9.67 8.17 0.96
N PRO A 371 9.29 9.22 0.21
CA PRO A 371 10.22 10.17 -0.43
C PRO A 371 10.77 11.25 0.54
N PHE A 372 11.08 10.90 1.79
CA PHE A 372 11.47 11.90 2.80
C PHE A 372 12.87 12.50 2.57
N ALA A 373 13.83 11.73 2.05
CA ALA A 373 15.13 12.29 1.68
C ALA A 373 15.01 13.25 0.49
N VAL A 374 14.18 12.90 -0.48
CA VAL A 374 13.83 13.77 -1.61
C VAL A 374 13.13 15.04 -1.12
N ALA A 375 12.18 14.90 -0.18
CA ALA A 375 11.44 16.02 0.40
C ALA A 375 12.36 16.98 1.17
N ALA A 376 13.33 16.46 1.93
CA ALA A 376 14.31 17.28 2.65
C ALA A 376 15.10 18.18 1.68
N VAL A 377 15.64 17.61 0.61
CA VAL A 377 16.36 18.38 -0.42
C VAL A 377 15.47 19.43 -1.07
N ILE A 378 14.21 19.12 -1.37
CA ILE A 378 13.26 20.11 -1.92
C ILE A 378 13.04 21.24 -0.92
N SER A 379 12.78 20.92 0.35
CA SER A 379 12.48 21.92 1.40
C SER A 379 13.67 22.83 1.72
N GLU A 380 14.90 22.31 1.64
CA GLU A 380 16.11 23.04 1.98
C GLU A 380 16.62 23.92 0.84
N HIS A 381 16.36 23.53 -0.41
CA HIS A 381 17.00 24.15 -1.56
C HIS A 381 16.06 24.84 -2.53
N LEU A 382 14.73 24.69 -2.40
CA LEU A 382 13.74 25.35 -3.27
C LEU A 382 12.82 26.27 -2.45
N GLU A 383 12.80 27.53 -2.77
CA GLU A 383 11.94 28.53 -2.08
C GLU A 383 10.46 28.33 -2.42
N GLU A 384 10.13 28.16 -3.69
CA GLU A 384 8.78 27.96 -4.22
C GLU A 384 8.70 26.67 -5.03
N PRO A 385 8.68 25.49 -4.38
CA PRO A 385 8.69 24.22 -5.10
C PRO A 385 7.34 23.95 -5.80
N ARG A 386 7.39 23.83 -7.14
CA ARG A 386 6.29 23.38 -8.01
C ARG A 386 6.57 21.97 -8.47
N ILE A 387 5.99 21.02 -7.75
CA ILE A 387 6.38 19.61 -7.79
C ILE A 387 5.45 18.82 -8.70
N VAL A 388 6.01 18.09 -9.66
CA VAL A 388 5.33 17.06 -10.44
C VAL A 388 5.80 15.70 -9.94
N ALA A 389 4.87 14.90 -9.42
CA ALA A 389 5.14 13.58 -8.88
C ALA A 389 3.99 12.63 -9.22
N PRO A 390 4.21 11.30 -9.22
CA PRO A 390 3.12 10.34 -9.23
C PRO A 390 2.19 10.57 -8.03
N ILE A 391 0.89 10.36 -8.22
CA ILE A 391 -0.15 10.65 -7.20
C ILE A 391 0.19 10.05 -5.84
N GLN A 392 0.70 8.81 -5.84
CA GLN A 392 1.03 8.10 -4.60
C GLN A 392 2.19 8.74 -3.84
N GLU A 393 3.16 9.33 -4.54
CA GLU A 393 4.31 10.01 -3.94
C GLU A 393 3.96 11.43 -3.46
N SER A 394 2.91 12.04 -4.02
CA SER A 394 2.51 13.41 -3.69
C SER A 394 2.03 13.55 -2.24
N TRP A 395 1.35 12.54 -1.67
CA TRP A 395 0.85 12.61 -0.30
C TRP A 395 1.96 12.77 0.76
N PRO A 396 2.98 11.90 0.81
CA PRO A 396 4.07 12.08 1.77
C PRO A 396 4.91 13.33 1.47
N LEU A 397 5.03 13.74 0.19
CA LEU A 397 5.68 15.00 -0.18
C LEU A 397 4.91 16.21 0.35
N MET A 398 3.57 16.24 0.24
CA MET A 398 2.73 17.31 0.81
C MET A 398 2.94 17.47 2.32
N PHE A 399 3.11 16.36 3.02
CA PHE A 399 3.40 16.37 4.45
C PHE A 399 4.81 16.90 4.74
N ALA A 400 5.81 16.43 3.99
CA ALA A 400 7.21 16.70 4.26
C ALA A 400 7.72 18.03 3.64
N VAL A 401 7.01 18.60 2.66
CA VAL A 401 7.32 19.88 1.99
C VAL A 401 6.16 20.87 2.18
N PRO A 402 6.05 21.52 3.35
CA PRO A 402 4.89 22.38 3.67
C PRO A 402 4.66 23.56 2.71
N ASN A 403 5.74 24.14 2.19
CA ASN A 403 5.71 25.24 1.20
C ASN A 403 5.54 24.74 -0.24
N GLY A 404 5.50 23.41 -0.46
CA GLY A 404 5.39 22.81 -1.79
C GLY A 404 4.00 22.93 -2.39
N ARG A 405 3.97 23.15 -3.70
CA ARG A 405 2.75 23.06 -4.52
C ARG A 405 2.86 21.85 -5.44
N PHE A 406 1.75 21.15 -5.63
CA PHE A 406 1.71 19.86 -6.34
C PHE A 406 0.81 19.97 -7.57
N LEU A 407 1.24 19.40 -8.70
CA LEU A 407 0.40 19.37 -9.88
C LEU A 407 -0.82 18.48 -9.68
N VAL A 408 -0.62 17.32 -9.06
CA VAL A 408 -1.65 16.38 -8.64
C VAL A 408 -1.30 15.78 -7.29
N ASP A 409 -2.33 15.34 -6.56
CA ASP A 409 -2.20 14.56 -5.34
C ASP A 409 -3.33 13.52 -5.24
N GLY A 410 -3.43 12.79 -4.13
CA GLY A 410 -4.40 11.72 -3.96
C GLY A 410 -5.86 12.13 -3.87
N ARG A 411 -6.20 13.42 -3.90
CA ARG A 411 -7.57 13.94 -3.97
C ARG A 411 -8.14 13.79 -5.38
N VAL A 412 -8.10 12.58 -5.90
CA VAL A 412 -8.49 12.23 -7.29
C VAL A 412 -9.80 12.88 -7.74
N PRO A 413 -10.88 12.90 -6.93
CA PRO A 413 -12.13 13.56 -7.31
C PRO A 413 -12.00 15.07 -7.60
N PHE A 414 -11.08 15.73 -6.94
CA PHE A 414 -10.84 17.17 -7.10
C PHE A 414 -10.31 17.54 -8.49
N TYR A 415 -9.43 16.70 -9.04
CA TYR A 415 -8.81 16.94 -10.35
C TYR A 415 -9.63 16.39 -11.51
N GLY A 416 -10.46 15.39 -11.26
CA GLY A 416 -11.20 14.63 -12.26
C GLY A 416 -10.35 13.58 -13.00
N PRO A 417 -10.99 12.52 -13.53
CA PRO A 417 -10.28 11.36 -14.07
C PRO A 417 -9.45 11.66 -15.32
N ALA A 418 -9.87 12.60 -16.14
CA ALA A 418 -9.17 12.96 -17.39
C ALA A 418 -7.82 13.61 -17.09
N PHE A 419 -7.77 14.57 -16.16
CA PHE A 419 -6.53 15.26 -15.80
C PHE A 419 -5.55 14.32 -15.08
N ILE A 420 -6.04 13.52 -14.15
CA ILE A 420 -5.23 12.49 -13.48
C ILE A 420 -4.61 11.54 -14.51
N ARG A 421 -5.37 11.09 -15.51
CA ARG A 421 -4.86 10.22 -16.58
C ARG A 421 -3.82 10.93 -17.45
N LYS A 422 -4.04 12.22 -17.79
CA LYS A 422 -3.05 13.05 -18.51
C LYS A 422 -1.70 13.03 -17.78
N VAL A 423 -1.70 13.33 -16.47
CA VAL A 423 -0.46 13.37 -15.67
C VAL A 423 0.14 11.97 -15.50
N ALA A 424 -0.66 10.95 -15.22
CA ALA A 424 -0.15 9.58 -15.04
C ALA A 424 0.52 9.05 -16.33
N ASN A 425 -0.08 9.28 -17.49
CA ASN A 425 0.44 8.82 -18.78
C ASN A 425 1.71 9.58 -19.20
N SER A 426 1.88 10.84 -18.80
CA SER A 426 3.09 11.62 -19.15
C SER A 426 4.38 10.97 -18.63
N PHE A 427 4.35 10.26 -17.51
CA PHE A 427 5.52 9.55 -17.00
C PHE A 427 5.98 8.39 -17.90
N SER A 428 5.16 7.91 -18.82
CA SER A 428 5.51 6.88 -19.79
C SER A 428 5.87 7.44 -21.17
N ASP A 429 5.64 8.74 -21.40
CA ASP A 429 5.89 9.43 -22.65
C ASP A 429 6.77 10.68 -22.40
N PRO A 430 8.05 10.65 -22.82
CA PRO A 430 8.98 11.75 -22.62
C PRO A 430 8.53 13.10 -23.21
N GLN A 431 7.88 13.09 -24.37
CA GLN A 431 7.41 14.31 -25.03
C GLN A 431 6.21 14.90 -24.29
N ALA A 432 5.27 14.05 -23.88
CA ALA A 432 4.13 14.46 -23.07
C ALA A 432 4.57 14.97 -21.69
N LEU A 433 5.61 14.36 -21.09
CA LEU A 433 6.17 14.85 -19.83
C LEU A 433 6.81 16.23 -20.00
N GLN A 434 7.65 16.43 -21.01
CA GLN A 434 8.29 17.72 -21.28
C GLN A 434 7.24 18.81 -21.47
N ALA A 435 6.24 18.57 -22.33
CA ALA A 435 5.15 19.52 -22.56
C ALA A 435 4.38 19.86 -21.26
N LEU A 436 4.12 18.85 -20.43
CA LEU A 436 3.47 19.05 -19.13
C LEU A 436 4.31 19.92 -18.20
N LEU A 437 5.61 19.67 -18.10
CA LEU A 437 6.52 20.41 -17.23
C LEU A 437 6.67 21.87 -17.65
N GLU A 438 6.60 22.16 -18.95
CA GLU A 438 6.61 23.50 -19.50
C GLU A 438 5.27 24.22 -19.29
N GLU A 439 4.15 23.57 -19.65
CA GLU A 439 2.79 24.10 -19.49
C GLU A 439 2.54 24.58 -18.06
N TYR A 440 3.01 23.81 -17.08
CA TYR A 440 2.79 24.11 -15.66
C TYR A 440 3.98 24.79 -14.98
N SER A 441 5.05 25.13 -15.71
CA SER A 441 6.26 25.75 -15.16
C SER A 441 6.78 25.03 -13.92
N ALA A 442 6.87 23.71 -13.98
CA ALA A 442 7.38 22.89 -12.89
C ALA A 442 8.89 23.12 -12.69
N ASN A 443 9.35 23.12 -11.43
CA ASN A 443 10.76 23.25 -11.10
C ASN A 443 11.33 22.03 -10.35
N ALA A 444 10.48 21.08 -9.94
CA ALA A 444 10.88 19.80 -9.34
C ALA A 444 10.05 18.65 -9.91
N VAL A 445 10.71 17.54 -10.21
CA VAL A 445 10.08 16.30 -10.67
C VAL A 445 10.57 15.13 -9.82
N VAL A 446 9.64 14.43 -9.21
CA VAL A 446 9.93 13.19 -8.48
C VAL A 446 9.44 12.01 -9.32
N VAL A 447 10.29 11.02 -9.53
CA VAL A 447 9.96 9.81 -10.27
C VAL A 447 10.20 8.57 -9.41
N ASP A 448 9.34 7.57 -9.55
CA ASP A 448 9.59 6.23 -8.98
C ASP A 448 10.41 5.42 -9.98
N HIS A 449 11.72 5.45 -9.84
CA HIS A 449 12.65 4.79 -10.77
C HIS A 449 12.58 3.25 -10.71
N THR A 450 11.85 2.67 -9.75
CA THR A 450 11.63 1.21 -9.67
C THR A 450 10.47 0.76 -10.56
N LYS A 451 9.64 1.67 -11.06
CA LYS A 451 8.52 1.36 -11.95
C LYS A 451 8.94 1.37 -13.41
N ALA A 452 8.76 0.24 -14.09
CA ALA A 452 9.08 0.10 -15.52
C ALA A 452 8.36 1.17 -16.38
N GLY A 453 7.11 1.52 -16.06
CA GLY A 453 6.35 2.56 -16.77
C GLY A 453 6.92 3.98 -16.63
N GLN A 454 7.87 4.23 -15.71
CA GLN A 454 8.53 5.53 -15.54
C GLN A 454 9.98 5.55 -16.06
N ALA A 455 10.47 4.44 -16.61
CA ALA A 455 11.85 4.33 -17.09
C ALA A 455 12.17 5.36 -18.19
N ALA A 456 11.21 5.63 -19.08
CA ALA A 456 11.36 6.62 -20.15
C ALA A 456 11.46 8.06 -19.59
N ALA A 457 10.67 8.41 -18.58
CA ALA A 457 10.74 9.70 -17.89
C ALA A 457 12.10 9.89 -17.20
N VAL A 458 12.57 8.87 -16.48
CA VAL A 458 13.89 8.88 -15.82
C VAL A 458 15.00 9.14 -16.82
N GLU A 459 15.00 8.44 -17.95
CA GLU A 459 16.02 8.58 -18.99
C GLU A 459 15.98 9.96 -19.66
N HIS A 460 14.78 10.45 -19.95
CA HIS A 460 14.58 11.76 -20.56
C HIS A 460 15.10 12.88 -19.65
N LEU A 461 14.69 12.90 -18.39
CA LEU A 461 15.11 13.91 -17.42
C LEU A 461 16.61 13.86 -17.15
N TRP A 462 17.18 12.66 -17.07
CA TRP A 462 18.62 12.47 -16.82
C TRP A 462 19.50 12.97 -17.97
N ARG A 463 19.03 12.86 -19.22
CA ARG A 463 19.77 13.34 -20.41
C ARG A 463 19.46 14.78 -20.78
N SER A 464 18.43 15.36 -20.20
CA SER A 464 18.01 16.72 -20.51
C SER A 464 19.03 17.75 -19.98
N PRO A 465 19.43 18.74 -20.77
CA PRO A 465 20.27 19.82 -20.28
C PRO A 465 19.56 20.75 -19.28
N ASP A 466 18.23 20.73 -19.25
CA ASP A 466 17.41 21.61 -18.43
C ASP A 466 17.16 21.09 -17.01
N TRP A 467 17.45 19.83 -16.77
CA TRP A 467 17.19 19.16 -15.49
C TRP A 467 18.49 18.66 -14.85
N LEU A 468 18.55 18.73 -13.53
CA LEU A 468 19.63 18.22 -12.68
C LEU A 468 19.10 17.08 -11.82
N LEU A 469 19.81 15.95 -11.80
CA LEU A 469 19.57 14.93 -10.78
C LEU A 469 20.07 15.49 -9.45
N ALA A 470 19.15 15.76 -8.52
CA ALA A 470 19.46 16.40 -7.25
C ALA A 470 19.54 15.43 -6.07
N GLN A 471 18.76 14.35 -6.09
CA GLN A 471 18.77 13.34 -5.03
C GLN A 471 18.30 11.99 -5.58
N VAL A 472 18.85 10.93 -5.01
CA VAL A 472 18.43 9.55 -5.26
C VAL A 472 18.14 8.87 -3.93
N GLN A 473 16.97 8.29 -3.81
CA GLN A 473 16.53 7.49 -2.67
C GLN A 473 16.18 6.08 -3.15
N ASP A 474 15.80 5.15 -2.27
CA ASP A 474 15.56 3.74 -2.63
C ASP A 474 14.59 3.51 -3.78
N ARG A 475 13.53 4.31 -3.89
CA ARG A 475 12.52 4.21 -4.95
C ARG A 475 12.41 5.49 -5.78
N GLN A 476 12.85 6.61 -5.26
CA GLN A 476 12.62 7.92 -5.87
C GLN A 476 13.92 8.54 -6.33
N SER A 477 13.85 9.22 -7.49
CA SER A 477 14.85 10.16 -7.97
C SER A 477 14.23 11.53 -8.10
N LEU A 478 14.94 12.56 -7.60
CA LEU A 478 14.57 13.96 -7.72
C LEU A 478 15.33 14.63 -8.85
N PHE A 479 14.60 15.22 -9.76
CA PHE A 479 15.14 16.12 -10.76
C PHE A 479 14.67 17.53 -10.48
N VAL A 480 15.59 18.49 -10.52
CA VAL A 480 15.33 19.92 -10.30
C VAL A 480 15.71 20.69 -11.55
N ARG A 481 14.88 21.66 -11.93
CA ARG A 481 15.14 22.51 -13.09
C ARG A 481 16.44 23.30 -12.88
N ARG A 482 17.31 23.32 -13.88
CA ARG A 482 18.56 24.08 -13.83
C ARG A 482 18.28 25.56 -13.58
N GLY A 483 18.98 26.15 -12.62
CA GLY A 483 18.78 27.53 -12.18
C GLY A 483 17.67 27.74 -11.16
N ALA A 484 16.94 26.71 -10.74
CA ALA A 484 15.92 26.81 -9.69
C ALA A 484 16.53 26.91 -8.28
N SER A 485 17.80 26.56 -8.12
CA SER A 485 18.55 26.70 -6.87
C SER A 485 20.05 26.85 -7.17
N GLU A 486 20.73 27.69 -6.38
CA GLU A 486 22.18 27.90 -6.45
C GLU A 486 22.95 27.00 -5.44
N THR A 487 22.24 26.46 -4.46
CA THR A 487 22.83 25.67 -3.37
C THR A 487 22.81 24.16 -3.60
N LEU A 488 22.11 23.71 -4.64
CA LEU A 488 22.00 22.29 -5.00
C LEU A 488 23.31 21.73 -5.57
N ILE A 489 23.75 20.59 -5.04
CA ILE A 489 24.83 19.81 -5.62
C ILE A 489 24.23 18.82 -6.64
N PRO A 490 24.50 18.99 -7.95
CA PRO A 490 24.01 18.06 -8.95
C PRO A 490 24.76 16.73 -8.84
N LEU A 491 24.02 15.63 -8.96
CA LEU A 491 24.61 14.30 -9.10
C LEU A 491 24.99 14.07 -10.55
N THR A 492 26.28 14.01 -10.83
CA THR A 492 26.86 13.85 -12.17
C THR A 492 27.50 12.51 -12.39
N VAL A 493 27.90 11.86 -11.31
CA VAL A 493 28.56 10.55 -11.29
C VAL A 493 27.56 9.45 -10.91
N ILE A 494 26.77 9.68 -9.88
CA ILE A 494 25.71 8.75 -9.43
C ILE A 494 24.52 8.86 -10.37
N GLY A 495 24.08 7.73 -10.95
CA GLY A 495 22.90 7.70 -11.80
C GLY A 495 21.58 7.66 -11.03
N PRO A 496 20.47 7.95 -11.69
CA PRO A 496 19.14 7.89 -11.08
C PRO A 496 18.76 6.44 -10.74
N GLY A 497 18.38 6.22 -9.49
CA GLY A 497 18.03 4.91 -9.00
C GLY A 497 19.20 3.91 -9.03
N TYR A 498 18.91 2.70 -9.54
CA TYR A 498 19.88 1.63 -9.66
C TYR A 498 20.54 1.60 -11.05
N ARG A 499 20.84 2.77 -11.60
CA ARG A 499 21.62 2.93 -12.83
C ARG A 499 23.08 3.22 -12.47
N VAL A 500 23.99 2.72 -13.26
CA VAL A 500 25.42 2.81 -12.98
C VAL A 500 25.92 4.27 -13.00
N GLY A 501 25.28 5.12 -13.82
CA GLY A 501 25.79 6.47 -14.05
C GLY A 501 27.20 6.43 -14.66
N ARG A 502 28.06 7.30 -14.13
CA ARG A 502 29.47 7.38 -14.52
C ARG A 502 30.41 6.71 -13.48
N LEU A 503 29.84 6.01 -12.47
CA LEU A 503 30.60 5.42 -11.35
C LEU A 503 31.72 4.47 -11.78
N LEU A 504 31.57 3.79 -12.93
CA LEU A 504 32.56 2.83 -13.43
C LEU A 504 33.53 3.43 -14.46
N GLU A 505 33.35 4.69 -14.87
CA GLU A 505 34.24 5.37 -15.82
C GLU A 505 35.63 5.59 -15.19
N PRO A 506 36.74 5.30 -15.91
CA PRO A 506 38.09 5.38 -15.37
C PRO A 506 38.54 6.81 -15.07
N GLU A 507 37.98 7.82 -15.76
CA GLU A 507 38.36 9.22 -15.67
C GLU A 507 37.82 9.90 -14.41
N ILE A 508 36.77 9.33 -13.76
CA ILE A 508 36.15 9.91 -12.56
C ILE A 508 37.09 9.77 -11.35
N GLU A 509 37.28 10.86 -10.63
CA GLU A 509 38.06 10.88 -9.40
C GLU A 509 37.30 10.29 -8.21
N ASP A 510 37.99 9.60 -7.30
CA ASP A 510 37.38 9.04 -6.11
C ASP A 510 36.82 10.14 -5.20
N ALA A 511 37.44 11.33 -5.17
CA ALA A 511 36.94 12.50 -4.42
C ALA A 511 35.55 12.98 -4.90
N GLU A 512 35.30 12.90 -6.21
CA GLU A 512 34.00 13.26 -6.80
C GLU A 512 32.90 12.27 -6.38
N ILE A 513 33.23 10.99 -6.38
CA ILE A 513 32.31 9.94 -5.88
C ILE A 513 32.01 10.14 -4.40
N GLU A 514 33.03 10.42 -3.57
CA GLU A 514 32.83 10.64 -2.12
C GLU A 514 31.97 11.86 -1.82
N ARG A 515 32.13 12.94 -2.58
CA ARG A 515 31.32 14.14 -2.45
C ARG A 515 29.84 13.83 -2.72
N GLU A 516 29.54 13.14 -3.82
CA GLU A 516 28.16 12.78 -4.17
C GLU A 516 27.57 11.72 -3.22
N LEU A 517 28.38 10.76 -2.76
CA LEU A 517 28.00 9.80 -1.72
C LEU A 517 27.68 10.47 -0.38
N GLY A 518 28.48 11.49 0.00
CA GLY A 518 28.22 12.32 1.16
C GLY A 518 26.86 12.99 1.07
N TRP A 519 26.61 13.67 -0.04
CA TRP A 519 25.34 14.34 -0.31
C TRP A 519 24.13 13.39 -0.27
N VAL A 520 24.18 12.26 -1.00
CA VAL A 520 23.11 11.25 -0.98
C VAL A 520 22.90 10.69 0.43
N GLY A 521 23.98 10.54 1.21
CA GLY A 521 23.94 9.97 2.55
C GLY A 521 23.41 10.89 3.64
N GLU A 522 23.55 12.21 3.47
CA GLU A 522 23.19 13.22 4.48
C GLU A 522 21.69 13.19 4.82
N HIS A 523 20.84 12.96 3.82
CA HIS A 523 19.38 12.98 3.95
C HIS A 523 18.73 11.61 3.97
N GLN A 524 19.52 10.51 3.98
CA GLN A 524 18.98 9.17 3.71
C GLN A 524 19.00 8.26 4.94
N SER A 525 17.83 7.66 5.23
CA SER A 525 17.65 6.68 6.30
C SER A 525 17.81 5.20 5.85
N SER A 526 17.88 4.91 4.53
CA SER A 526 17.87 3.55 4.02
C SER A 526 19.22 3.08 3.48
N ASN A 527 19.42 1.76 3.46
CA ASN A 527 20.70 1.14 3.10
C ASN A 527 20.74 0.56 1.66
N ALA A 528 19.62 0.55 0.90
CA ALA A 528 19.60 -0.14 -0.38
C ALA A 528 20.39 0.59 -1.45
N ILE A 529 20.10 1.89 -1.70
CA ILE A 529 20.85 2.67 -2.68
C ILE A 529 22.33 2.82 -2.26
N ARG A 530 22.59 2.96 -0.97
CA ARG A 530 23.94 3.03 -0.40
C ARG A 530 24.71 1.74 -0.66
N GLY A 531 24.07 0.59 -0.42
CA GLY A 531 24.66 -0.73 -0.72
C GLY A 531 24.93 -0.90 -2.21
N TRP A 532 24.05 -0.41 -3.08
CA TRP A 532 24.24 -0.39 -4.53
C TRP A 532 25.48 0.43 -4.94
N ILE A 533 25.56 1.68 -4.50
CA ILE A 533 26.66 2.57 -4.87
C ILE A 533 28.00 2.05 -4.32
N GLN A 534 28.03 1.59 -3.05
CA GLN A 534 29.23 1.01 -2.46
C GLN A 534 29.67 -0.27 -3.16
N GLY A 535 28.72 -1.12 -3.58
CA GLY A 535 29.01 -2.33 -4.36
C GLY A 535 29.65 -2.00 -5.70
N LEU A 536 29.08 -1.04 -6.43
CA LEU A 536 29.66 -0.57 -7.70
C LEU A 536 31.04 0.07 -7.52
N ARG A 537 31.23 0.87 -6.47
CA ARG A 537 32.51 1.46 -6.12
C ARG A 537 33.58 0.39 -5.89
N THR A 538 33.23 -0.67 -5.16
CA THR A 538 34.13 -1.80 -4.91
C THR A 538 34.48 -2.56 -6.19
N LEU A 539 33.57 -2.60 -7.19
CA LEU A 539 33.82 -3.15 -8.51
C LEU A 539 34.65 -2.23 -9.44
N ARG A 540 34.72 -0.93 -9.13
CA ARG A 540 35.35 0.07 -10.02
C ARG A 540 36.81 -0.22 -10.40
N PRO A 541 37.73 -0.62 -9.47
CA PRO A 541 39.11 -0.97 -9.87
C PRO A 541 39.16 -2.08 -10.93
N LEU A 542 38.15 -2.92 -10.97
CA LEU A 542 37.99 -4.02 -11.89
C LEU A 542 37.47 -3.51 -13.24
N ALA A 543 36.57 -2.56 -13.25
CA ALA A 543 36.08 -1.86 -14.44
C ALA A 543 37.18 -1.04 -15.12
N ARG A 544 38.01 -0.31 -14.34
CA ARG A 544 39.16 0.47 -14.85
C ARG A 544 40.20 -0.38 -15.61
N ARG A 545 40.27 -1.69 -15.31
CA ARG A 545 41.15 -2.63 -16.03
C ARG A 545 40.44 -3.29 -17.23
N GLY A 546 39.26 -2.82 -17.62
CA GLY A 546 38.46 -3.41 -18.70
C GLY A 546 37.91 -4.81 -18.36
N GLN A 547 37.82 -5.13 -17.07
CA GLN A 547 37.51 -6.47 -16.57
C GLN A 547 36.01 -6.72 -16.33
N LEU A 548 35.17 -5.66 -16.34
CA LEU A 548 33.70 -5.81 -16.20
C LEU A 548 32.98 -6.09 -17.52
N ALA A 549 33.59 -5.72 -18.65
CA ALA A 549 33.11 -6.14 -19.96
C ALA A 549 33.83 -7.44 -20.36
N GLY A 550 33.24 -8.57 -20.04
CA GLY A 550 33.87 -9.86 -20.08
C GLY A 550 34.74 -10.06 -18.83
N VAL A 551 34.18 -10.70 -17.81
CA VAL A 551 34.86 -10.90 -16.53
C VAL A 551 36.18 -11.58 -16.75
N ARG A 552 37.26 -10.81 -16.87
CA ARG A 552 38.60 -11.37 -16.79
C ARG A 552 38.76 -11.98 -15.43
N MET A 553 39.10 -13.25 -15.40
CA MET A 553 39.25 -13.98 -14.15
C MET A 553 40.28 -13.33 -13.27
N PHE A 554 39.85 -13.01 -12.03
CA PHE A 554 40.74 -12.48 -11.01
C PHE A 554 41.75 -13.54 -10.62
N ARG A 555 43.01 -13.30 -10.97
CA ARG A 555 44.11 -14.22 -10.67
C ARG A 555 44.58 -14.09 -9.24
N SER A 556 44.41 -12.91 -8.61
CA SER A 556 44.86 -12.68 -7.25
C SER A 556 43.79 -12.93 -6.21
N HIS A 557 44.19 -13.36 -5.01
CA HIS A 557 43.31 -13.55 -3.86
C HIS A 557 42.63 -12.21 -3.48
N ALA A 558 43.35 -11.10 -3.53
CA ALA A 558 42.84 -9.78 -3.18
C ALA A 558 41.70 -9.31 -4.10
N GLU A 559 41.80 -9.59 -5.42
CA GLU A 559 40.75 -9.26 -6.39
C GLU A 559 39.47 -10.06 -6.14
N ARG A 560 39.60 -11.36 -5.83
CA ARG A 560 38.45 -12.20 -5.46
C ARG A 560 37.77 -11.75 -4.15
N GLU A 561 38.57 -11.33 -3.18
CA GLU A 561 38.00 -10.79 -1.94
C GLU A 561 37.26 -9.44 -2.14
N ALA A 562 37.79 -8.57 -3.01
CA ALA A 562 37.10 -7.34 -3.39
C ALA A 562 35.78 -7.65 -4.10
N ALA A 563 35.75 -8.65 -5.01
CA ALA A 563 34.52 -9.09 -5.67
C ALA A 563 33.49 -9.70 -4.67
N ARG A 564 33.95 -10.48 -3.69
CA ARG A 564 33.07 -10.98 -2.61
C ARG A 564 32.52 -9.86 -1.74
N GLU A 565 33.30 -8.83 -1.43
CA GLU A 565 32.81 -7.67 -0.69
C GLU A 565 31.77 -6.90 -1.51
N ALA A 566 32.02 -6.68 -2.80
CA ALA A 566 31.03 -6.08 -3.71
C ALA A 566 29.74 -6.89 -3.74
N TYR A 567 29.82 -8.22 -3.82
CA TYR A 567 28.67 -9.12 -3.76
C TYR A 567 27.87 -8.93 -2.47
N ARG A 568 28.57 -8.88 -1.31
CA ARG A 568 27.92 -8.67 -0.01
C ARG A 568 27.16 -7.34 0.07
N GLN A 569 27.75 -6.26 -0.46
CA GLN A 569 27.14 -4.93 -0.47
C GLN A 569 25.94 -4.87 -1.42
N LEU A 570 26.05 -5.44 -2.61
CA LEU A 570 24.94 -5.56 -3.56
C LEU A 570 23.82 -6.47 -3.04
N SER A 571 24.16 -7.50 -2.26
CA SER A 571 23.18 -8.37 -1.62
C SER A 571 22.36 -7.66 -0.55
N ARG A 572 22.91 -6.63 0.11
CA ARG A 572 22.13 -5.75 1.02
C ARG A 572 21.08 -4.95 0.25
N ALA A 573 21.42 -4.46 -0.93
CA ALA A 573 20.47 -3.79 -1.81
C ALA A 573 19.39 -4.77 -2.30
N ALA A 574 19.80 -5.95 -2.75
CA ALA A 574 18.91 -7.02 -3.22
C ALA A 574 17.96 -7.53 -2.12
N ALA A 575 18.41 -7.56 -0.86
CA ALA A 575 17.54 -7.94 0.27
C ALA A 575 16.33 -7.00 0.44
N THR A 576 16.47 -5.74 0.04
CA THR A 576 15.40 -4.75 0.07
C THR A 576 14.52 -4.80 -1.17
N TYR A 577 15.14 -4.99 -2.35
CA TYR A 577 14.47 -4.99 -3.66
C TYR A 577 14.84 -6.25 -4.46
N ARG A 578 14.42 -7.42 -3.98
CA ARG A 578 14.64 -8.70 -4.68
C ARG A 578 14.03 -8.67 -6.08
N GLY A 579 14.82 -9.15 -7.04
CA GLY A 579 14.39 -9.23 -8.41
C GLY A 579 14.50 -7.92 -9.20
N PHE A 580 15.13 -6.87 -8.67
CA PHE A 580 15.44 -5.69 -9.48
C PHE A 580 16.62 -5.99 -10.42
N THR A 581 16.33 -6.06 -11.73
CA THR A 581 17.25 -6.61 -12.75
C THR A 581 18.65 -6.04 -12.65
N SER A 582 18.80 -4.71 -12.49
CA SER A 582 20.13 -4.08 -12.42
C SER A 582 20.92 -4.50 -11.18
N ILE A 583 20.27 -4.62 -10.01
CA ILE A 583 20.93 -5.03 -8.77
C ILE A 583 21.40 -6.49 -8.90
N GLU A 584 20.52 -7.37 -9.37
CA GLU A 584 20.81 -8.80 -9.50
C GLU A 584 21.85 -9.08 -10.59
N LEU A 585 21.87 -8.27 -11.66
CA LEU A 585 22.86 -8.35 -12.72
C LEU A 585 24.28 -8.10 -12.17
N TYR A 586 24.49 -6.98 -11.48
CA TYR A 586 25.80 -6.67 -10.90
C TYR A 586 26.17 -7.58 -9.73
N ARG A 587 25.19 -8.10 -9.01
CA ARG A 587 25.38 -9.13 -7.99
C ARG A 587 25.87 -10.43 -8.62
N ALA A 588 25.29 -10.87 -9.75
CA ALA A 588 25.76 -12.03 -10.51
C ALA A 588 27.16 -11.82 -11.07
N MET A 589 27.47 -10.63 -11.58
CA MET A 589 28.82 -10.27 -12.05
C MET A 589 29.85 -10.33 -10.92
N ALA A 590 29.52 -9.80 -9.74
CA ALA A 590 30.42 -9.83 -8.58
C ALA A 590 30.66 -11.27 -8.08
N ALA A 591 29.64 -12.10 -8.03
CA ALA A 591 29.75 -13.50 -7.65
C ALA A 591 30.59 -14.31 -8.68
N LEU A 592 30.35 -14.09 -9.97
CA LEU A 592 31.14 -14.70 -11.04
C LEU A 592 32.60 -14.28 -10.95
N ALA A 593 32.88 -13.00 -10.68
CA ALA A 593 34.22 -12.47 -10.46
C ALA A 593 34.90 -13.07 -9.23
N ALA A 594 34.12 -13.39 -8.19
CA ALA A 594 34.61 -14.10 -7.00
C ALA A 594 34.78 -15.61 -7.22
N CYS A 595 34.43 -16.13 -8.39
CA CYS A 595 34.35 -17.56 -8.69
C CYS A 595 33.39 -18.35 -7.78
N ASP A 596 32.27 -17.72 -7.39
CA ASP A 596 31.23 -18.37 -6.59
C ASP A 596 30.07 -18.78 -7.51
N GLU A 597 30.05 -20.07 -7.87
CA GLU A 597 29.05 -20.62 -8.80
C GLU A 597 27.62 -20.56 -8.24
N THR A 598 27.47 -20.88 -6.96
CA THR A 598 26.15 -20.97 -6.32
C THR A 598 25.49 -19.58 -6.27
N GLU A 599 26.21 -18.59 -5.80
CA GLU A 599 25.75 -17.22 -5.69
C GLU A 599 25.53 -16.57 -7.06
N ALA A 600 26.40 -16.86 -8.04
CA ALA A 600 26.24 -16.36 -9.40
C ALA A 600 24.99 -16.95 -10.08
N LYS A 601 24.71 -18.24 -9.92
CA LYS A 601 23.49 -18.90 -10.44
C LYS A 601 22.22 -18.35 -9.79
N GLU A 602 22.23 -18.14 -8.47
CA GLU A 602 21.10 -17.57 -7.74
C GLU A 602 20.80 -16.14 -8.22
N ALA A 603 21.77 -15.26 -8.23
CA ALA A 603 21.61 -13.89 -8.66
C ALA A 603 21.15 -13.79 -10.12
N LEU A 604 21.71 -14.62 -11.01
CA LEU A 604 21.29 -14.67 -12.41
C LEU A 604 19.85 -15.18 -12.57
N ALA A 605 19.43 -16.15 -11.75
CA ALA A 605 18.05 -16.61 -11.76
C ALA A 605 17.06 -15.49 -11.38
N TRP A 606 17.40 -14.69 -10.36
CA TRP A 606 16.62 -13.52 -9.98
C TRP A 606 16.60 -12.44 -11.06
N ALA A 607 17.75 -12.15 -11.69
CA ALA A 607 17.83 -11.20 -12.79
C ALA A 607 16.92 -11.62 -13.98
N ARG A 608 16.91 -12.91 -14.32
CA ARG A 608 16.04 -13.48 -15.38
C ARG A 608 14.56 -13.47 -15.02
N TYR A 609 14.22 -13.70 -13.74
CA TYR A 609 12.85 -13.64 -13.27
C TYR A 609 12.25 -12.23 -13.42
N SER A 610 13.05 -11.20 -13.22
CA SER A 610 12.65 -9.80 -13.33
C SER A 610 12.58 -9.28 -14.77
N GLY A 611 13.28 -9.92 -15.69
CA GLY A 611 13.27 -9.60 -17.12
C GLY A 611 14.42 -10.28 -17.86
N GLN A 612 14.12 -10.81 -19.03
CA GLN A 612 15.17 -11.32 -19.93
C GLN A 612 15.76 -10.14 -20.69
N SER A 613 17.00 -9.78 -20.39
CA SER A 613 17.77 -8.80 -21.14
C SER A 613 18.95 -9.47 -21.86
N ARG A 614 19.53 -8.73 -22.80
CA ARG A 614 20.75 -9.16 -23.49
C ARG A 614 21.90 -9.40 -22.48
N GLU A 615 22.03 -8.53 -21.49
CA GLU A 615 23.04 -8.61 -20.45
C GLU A 615 22.88 -9.89 -19.60
N THR A 616 21.65 -10.26 -19.24
CA THR A 616 21.39 -11.51 -18.52
C THR A 616 21.75 -12.75 -19.33
N ALA A 617 21.60 -12.69 -20.66
CA ALA A 617 22.02 -13.77 -21.55
C ALA A 617 23.54 -13.88 -21.62
N LEU A 618 24.27 -12.76 -21.76
CA LEU A 618 25.73 -12.73 -21.81
C LEU A 618 26.37 -13.22 -20.50
N ILE A 619 25.86 -12.81 -19.34
CA ILE A 619 26.33 -13.35 -18.04
C ILE A 619 26.05 -14.84 -17.95
N GLY A 620 24.93 -15.33 -18.47
CA GLY A 620 24.62 -16.76 -18.51
C GLY A 620 25.63 -17.54 -19.33
N ILE A 621 26.07 -17.02 -20.48
CA ILE A 621 27.11 -17.59 -21.31
C ILE A 621 28.47 -17.61 -20.57
N GLU A 622 28.85 -16.49 -19.95
CA GLU A 622 30.09 -16.41 -19.17
C GLU A 622 30.09 -17.38 -17.98
N LEU A 623 29.00 -17.45 -17.24
CA LEU A 623 28.87 -18.38 -16.11
C LEU A 623 29.07 -19.83 -16.57
N ALA A 624 28.41 -20.22 -17.66
CA ALA A 624 28.55 -21.56 -18.20
C ALA A 624 29.98 -21.85 -18.72
N LEU A 625 30.65 -20.86 -19.34
CA LEU A 625 32.04 -20.98 -19.79
C LEU A 625 33.06 -21.08 -18.65
N ARG A 626 32.86 -20.33 -17.56
CA ARG A 626 33.81 -20.18 -16.45
C ARG A 626 33.64 -21.25 -15.36
N LEU A 627 32.42 -21.60 -15.04
CA LEU A 627 32.02 -22.40 -13.88
C LEU A 627 31.22 -23.65 -14.25
N GLY A 628 30.63 -23.71 -15.46
CA GLY A 628 29.78 -24.82 -15.88
C GLY A 628 30.53 -26.10 -16.21
N GLY A 629 29.82 -27.21 -16.16
CA GLY A 629 30.29 -28.52 -16.60
C GLY A 629 30.50 -28.60 -18.13
N GLU A 630 31.10 -29.68 -18.62
CA GLU A 630 31.45 -29.83 -20.05
C GLU A 630 30.28 -29.62 -21.00
N GLY A 631 29.08 -30.13 -20.67
CA GLY A 631 27.88 -29.97 -21.50
C GLY A 631 27.35 -28.53 -21.53
N GLU A 632 27.33 -27.85 -20.40
CA GLU A 632 26.91 -26.44 -20.29
C GLU A 632 27.89 -25.53 -21.08
N ARG A 633 29.18 -25.83 -20.98
CA ARG A 633 30.24 -25.12 -21.67
C ARG A 633 30.16 -25.27 -23.18
N ALA A 634 29.96 -26.47 -23.69
CA ALA A 634 29.78 -26.71 -25.11
C ALA A 634 28.57 -25.95 -25.68
N ALA A 635 27.47 -25.94 -24.94
CA ALA A 635 26.29 -25.17 -25.32
C ALA A 635 26.56 -23.65 -25.33
N ALA A 636 27.30 -23.14 -24.35
CA ALA A 636 27.66 -21.72 -24.25
C ALA A 636 28.61 -21.31 -25.37
N GLN A 637 29.59 -22.16 -25.74
CA GLN A 637 30.49 -21.94 -26.90
C GLN A 637 29.69 -21.85 -28.21
N GLN A 638 28.71 -22.73 -28.40
CA GLN A 638 27.82 -22.67 -29.56
C GLN A 638 26.99 -21.39 -29.61
N GLN A 639 26.44 -20.95 -28.45
CA GLN A 639 25.71 -19.67 -28.36
C GLN A 639 26.62 -18.47 -28.69
N LEU A 640 27.83 -18.44 -28.15
CA LEU A 640 28.81 -17.40 -28.42
C LEU A 640 29.17 -17.35 -29.90
N ALA A 641 29.40 -18.50 -30.54
CA ALA A 641 29.67 -18.58 -31.98
C ALA A 641 28.52 -18.00 -32.82
N ARG A 642 27.26 -18.24 -32.42
CA ARG A 642 26.09 -17.63 -33.08
C ARG A 642 26.07 -16.11 -32.94
N LEU A 643 26.44 -15.57 -31.76
CA LEU A 643 26.51 -14.12 -31.53
C LEU A 643 27.62 -13.48 -32.38
N LEU A 644 28.75 -14.16 -32.53
CA LEU A 644 29.87 -13.69 -33.36
C LEU A 644 29.58 -13.74 -34.87
N SER A 645 28.71 -14.65 -35.31
CA SER A 645 28.28 -14.73 -36.71
C SER A 645 27.17 -13.75 -37.09
N ASN A 646 26.55 -13.07 -36.13
CA ASN A 646 25.51 -12.08 -36.37
C ASN A 646 26.12 -10.67 -36.43
N GLU A 647 25.98 -9.98 -37.58
CA GLU A 647 26.54 -8.64 -37.82
C GLU A 647 26.21 -7.60 -36.76
N GLN A 648 24.99 -7.65 -36.19
CA GLN A 648 24.55 -6.74 -35.12
C GLN A 648 25.23 -7.00 -33.77
N SER A 649 25.64 -8.24 -33.49
CA SER A 649 26.21 -8.67 -32.21
C SER A 649 27.72 -8.80 -32.26
N ALA A 650 28.28 -9.07 -33.43
CA ALA A 650 29.73 -9.34 -33.61
C ALA A 650 30.63 -8.18 -33.18
N GLY A 651 30.17 -6.94 -33.37
CA GLY A 651 30.88 -5.72 -32.95
C GLY A 651 30.73 -5.35 -31.47
N ASP A 652 29.95 -6.09 -30.73
CA ASP A 652 29.68 -5.78 -29.31
C ASP A 652 30.92 -5.98 -28.43
N PRO A 653 31.37 -4.97 -27.68
CA PRO A 653 32.54 -5.06 -26.82
C PRO A 653 32.50 -6.21 -25.80
N TRP A 654 31.32 -6.54 -25.25
CA TRP A 654 31.18 -7.62 -24.29
C TRP A 654 31.28 -9.00 -24.97
N VAL A 655 30.61 -9.19 -26.10
CA VAL A 655 30.72 -10.42 -26.89
C VAL A 655 32.17 -10.66 -27.30
N GLN A 656 32.89 -9.63 -27.78
CA GLN A 656 34.30 -9.69 -28.12
C GLN A 656 35.21 -10.00 -26.92
N ALA A 657 34.87 -9.47 -25.74
CA ALA A 657 35.62 -9.75 -24.51
C ALA A 657 35.45 -11.22 -24.08
N ILE A 658 34.22 -11.76 -24.11
CA ILE A 658 33.95 -13.18 -23.82
C ILE A 658 34.72 -14.09 -24.81
N ALA A 659 34.70 -13.73 -26.08
CA ALA A 659 35.34 -14.51 -27.12
C ALA A 659 36.88 -14.57 -26.98
N ARG A 660 37.53 -13.46 -26.59
CA ARG A 660 38.97 -13.40 -26.34
C ARG A 660 39.42 -14.33 -25.20
N ASP A 661 38.61 -14.51 -24.21
CA ASP A 661 38.95 -15.28 -23.02
C ASP A 661 38.09 -16.57 -22.88
N VAL A 662 37.65 -17.16 -24.03
CA VAL A 662 36.70 -18.28 -24.05
C VAL A 662 37.18 -19.52 -23.27
N ASP A 663 38.50 -19.72 -23.17
CA ASP A 663 39.10 -20.85 -22.47
C ASP A 663 39.45 -20.59 -21.00
N ALA A 664 39.27 -19.37 -20.51
CA ALA A 664 39.55 -19.06 -19.14
C ALA A 664 38.54 -19.74 -18.17
N ARG A 665 39.04 -20.31 -17.08
CA ARG A 665 38.24 -20.96 -16.03
C ARG A 665 38.50 -20.35 -14.65
N CYS A 666 37.52 -20.44 -13.76
CA CYS A 666 37.77 -20.23 -12.35
C CYS A 666 38.72 -21.31 -11.80
N PRO A 667 39.69 -20.95 -10.95
CA PRO A 667 40.63 -21.89 -10.37
C PRO A 667 39.97 -22.88 -9.42
#